data_adc58093ddfb0cd6bed558108c3ce342
#
_entry.id   adc58093ddfb0cd6bed558108c3ce342
#
_cell.length_a   1.000
_cell.length_b   1.000
_cell.length_c   1.000
_cell.angle_alpha   90.00
_cell.angle_beta   90.00
_cell.angle_gamma   90.00
#
_symmetry.space_group_name_H-M   'P 1'
#
loop_
_entity.id
_entity.type
_entity.pdbx_description
1 polymer ?
#
loop_
_entity_poly.entity_id
_entity_poly.type
_entity_poly.pdbx_seq_one_letter_code
_entity_poly.pdbx_strand_id
1 'polypeptide(L)'
;MIKNHLLFALRRLIRNKLTTGINILGLTFGILSCVVIYLYVAFEFSYDKFHADAGQIYRVILTWTDPTGAKHSDAGMSGPIGPALRQETTGFSAVTTLFTDDTKVLIPVAGQPPRVIPAISGDQTYHITFADSDYLQIFHYQWLAGNPATALAKPFSVVLSESEAKRYFQGGEPEDWMGRSIVYEDSLTVSVTGIVKDWDQNTDFGFKDLISYSSLENSFLKTYIQSWNMAGSSTNVYVKLAAGTTIAKAEQQFPAFLKRHDQRNTSLLLQPLADVHFNSAYSDTYSRKAHKATLFALAGIALFILVIAAINFINLSTAQSILRAKEVGIRKVMGSSRGALVRQFLIETGIIVVAAMSLALLLADPVIAALHGFIPEGVHLNMSNPDTWLFIGVTIGVTCLIAGWYPGWALSSFLPVISLKGQGIQQLNSKSYLRKGLIVFQFTVSLLFIIGTMMVGRQIHYMLNTDLGFNKDAIVSIDIPRGQPNNRKDVLATEMRHLAGVQQVSLNTADPESRNHAIFGTSIEYKGATDVNIQAGGDYIDSSYISLYGLTLVAGRNFYISDTTRRGIPASASAPAQPASSAYILNETAAKALGFQRPADAVGQQMMDHSGEISGTVIGVVKDFHSDDMHQQIRPFIFSSMAGTGSQLSVKLSSAGFSAGKLKTLIRNMEAAFSKTYPGTEFRYRFFDESLQQLYTQERQTSQVLNIAMGIAIFISCMGLFGLAAFTANQRTREIGIRKVLGADVAQLVSLLSREFILLVGLSAIIASPVAGWAIHRWLQDFAYRTSMPWWIFVAAGVFAIVIALLTISFQAIRAAKANPVESLRVE
;
A
#
# COMPACT_ATOMS: atom_id res chain seq x y z
N MET A 1 -43.84 -20.84 19.89
CA MET A 1 -44.10 -19.84 18.83
C MET A 1 -42.89 -19.69 17.88
N ILE A 2 -41.69 -19.43 18.34
CA ILE A 2 -40.48 -19.20 17.47
C ILE A 2 -40.19 -20.39 16.55
N LYS A 3 -40.24 -21.65 17.06
CA LYS A 3 -40.02 -22.88 16.28
C LYS A 3 -40.97 -23.00 15.09
N ASN A 4 -42.24 -22.62 15.25
CA ASN A 4 -43.24 -22.67 14.18
C ASN A 4 -43.01 -21.59 13.12
N HIS A 5 -42.54 -20.38 13.55
CA HIS A 5 -42.15 -19.31 12.61
C HIS A 5 -40.92 -19.70 11.80
N LEU A 6 -39.94 -20.35 12.41
CA LEU A 6 -38.74 -20.84 11.75
C LEU A 6 -39.04 -21.91 10.71
N LEU A 7 -39.83 -22.93 11.04
CA LEU A 7 -40.21 -23.99 10.12
C LEU A 7 -41.06 -23.48 8.94
N PHE A 8 -41.92 -22.51 9.21
CA PHE A 8 -42.72 -21.89 8.15
C PHE A 8 -41.87 -21.06 7.20
N ALA A 9 -40.92 -20.28 7.75
CA ALA A 9 -39.97 -19.50 6.97
C ALA A 9 -39.09 -20.39 6.07
N LEU A 10 -38.52 -21.47 6.61
CA LEU A 10 -37.73 -22.45 5.87
C LEU A 10 -38.50 -23.10 4.71
N ARG A 11 -39.72 -23.62 4.96
CA ARG A 11 -40.55 -24.20 3.90
C ARG A 11 -40.84 -23.23 2.77
N ARG A 12 -41.00 -21.95 3.11
CA ARG A 12 -41.30 -20.90 2.14
C ARG A 12 -40.05 -20.52 1.31
N LEU A 13 -38.89 -20.43 1.91
CA LEU A 13 -37.64 -20.18 1.22
C LEU A 13 -37.34 -21.27 0.19
N ILE A 14 -37.55 -22.52 0.56
CA ILE A 14 -37.41 -23.69 -0.35
C ILE A 14 -38.40 -23.65 -1.52
N ARG A 15 -39.63 -23.12 -1.31
CA ARG A 15 -40.63 -23.01 -2.37
C ARG A 15 -40.28 -21.94 -3.41
N ASN A 16 -39.58 -20.84 -3.02
CA ASN A 16 -39.22 -19.73 -3.90
C ASN A 16 -37.72 -19.75 -4.25
N LYS A 17 -37.23 -20.88 -4.76
CA LYS A 17 -35.79 -21.15 -4.95
C LYS A 17 -35.01 -20.04 -5.67
N LEU A 18 -35.54 -19.50 -6.79
CA LEU A 18 -34.84 -18.51 -7.61
C LEU A 18 -34.58 -17.20 -6.84
N THR A 19 -35.61 -16.63 -6.24
CA THR A 19 -35.50 -15.36 -5.53
C THR A 19 -34.71 -15.50 -4.22
N THR A 20 -34.90 -16.62 -3.50
CA THR A 20 -34.12 -16.92 -2.31
C THR A 20 -32.64 -17.07 -2.66
N GLY A 21 -32.33 -17.80 -3.75
CA GLY A 21 -30.95 -17.92 -4.24
C GLY A 21 -30.32 -16.59 -4.62
N ILE A 22 -31.03 -15.72 -5.37
CA ILE A 22 -30.57 -14.38 -5.75
C ILE A 22 -30.31 -13.55 -4.48
N ASN A 23 -31.19 -13.58 -3.50
CA ASN A 23 -31.03 -12.84 -2.25
C ASN A 23 -29.87 -13.35 -1.41
N ILE A 24 -29.70 -14.67 -1.26
CA ILE A 24 -28.58 -15.25 -0.52
C ILE A 24 -27.27 -14.89 -1.22
N LEU A 25 -27.14 -15.13 -2.52
CA LEU A 25 -25.92 -14.83 -3.26
C LEU A 25 -25.58 -13.32 -3.23
N GLY A 26 -26.55 -12.45 -3.49
CA GLY A 26 -26.34 -11.01 -3.46
C GLY A 26 -25.87 -10.51 -2.10
N LEU A 27 -26.49 -10.99 -1.00
CA LEU A 27 -26.05 -10.66 0.36
C LEU A 27 -24.69 -11.32 0.70
N THR A 28 -24.43 -12.55 0.22
CA THR A 28 -23.14 -13.21 0.44
C THR A 28 -21.99 -12.38 -0.12
N PHE A 29 -22.08 -11.87 -1.37
CA PHE A 29 -21.03 -11.04 -1.95
C PHE A 29 -20.86 -9.71 -1.18
N GLY A 30 -21.97 -9.09 -0.76
CA GLY A 30 -21.91 -7.87 0.05
C GLY A 30 -21.26 -8.10 1.42
N ILE A 31 -21.67 -9.14 2.14
CA ILE A 31 -21.13 -9.50 3.45
C ILE A 31 -19.68 -9.98 3.34
N LEU A 32 -19.34 -10.80 2.34
CA LEU A 32 -17.98 -11.28 2.09
C LEU A 32 -17.00 -10.10 1.89
N SER A 33 -17.40 -9.11 1.10
CA SER A 33 -16.59 -7.89 0.94
C SER A 33 -16.38 -7.17 2.28
N CYS A 34 -17.41 -7.09 3.12
CA CYS A 34 -17.28 -6.49 4.45
C CYS A 34 -16.37 -7.33 5.36
N VAL A 35 -16.47 -8.65 5.34
CA VAL A 35 -15.63 -9.54 6.16
C VAL A 35 -14.17 -9.42 5.77
N VAL A 36 -13.86 -9.53 4.47
CA VAL A 36 -12.47 -9.46 3.97
C VAL A 36 -11.85 -8.09 4.28
N ILE A 37 -12.57 -6.99 4.01
CA ILE A 37 -12.08 -5.64 4.30
C ILE A 37 -11.96 -5.40 5.81
N TYR A 38 -12.89 -5.90 6.62
CA TYR A 38 -12.78 -5.82 8.08
C TYR A 38 -11.53 -6.54 8.58
N LEU A 39 -11.27 -7.76 8.13
CA LEU A 39 -10.08 -8.52 8.55
C LEU A 39 -8.80 -7.78 8.18
N TYR A 40 -8.72 -7.21 6.97
CA TYR A 40 -7.59 -6.40 6.55
C TYR A 40 -7.43 -5.12 7.39
N VAL A 41 -8.50 -4.35 7.57
CA VAL A 41 -8.48 -3.11 8.37
C VAL A 41 -8.15 -3.41 9.83
N ALA A 42 -8.73 -4.46 10.43
CA ALA A 42 -8.44 -4.88 11.81
C ALA A 42 -6.98 -5.31 11.96
N PHE A 43 -6.42 -6.02 10.98
CA PHE A 43 -5.01 -6.41 10.93
C PHE A 43 -4.11 -5.18 10.94
N GLU A 44 -4.33 -4.20 10.06
CA GLU A 44 -3.52 -2.97 10.02
C GLU A 44 -3.65 -2.15 11.32
N PHE A 45 -4.85 -2.04 11.88
CA PHE A 45 -5.06 -1.33 13.15
C PHE A 45 -4.58 -2.10 14.39
N SER A 46 -4.12 -3.34 14.27
CA SER A 46 -3.60 -4.13 15.39
C SER A 46 -2.12 -3.89 15.68
N TYR A 47 -1.39 -3.26 14.76
CA TYR A 47 0.06 -3.04 14.88
C TYR A 47 0.45 -2.34 16.18
N ASP A 48 1.42 -2.90 16.86
CA ASP A 48 2.10 -2.39 18.07
C ASP A 48 1.18 -2.02 19.25
N LYS A 49 -0.08 -2.47 19.25
CA LYS A 49 -1.03 -2.23 20.34
C LYS A 49 -0.79 -3.12 21.57
N PHE A 50 -0.06 -4.22 21.40
CA PHE A 50 0.16 -5.20 22.46
C PHE A 50 1.23 -4.78 23.48
N HIS A 51 2.06 -3.79 23.16
CA HIS A 51 3.03 -3.26 24.10
C HIS A 51 2.31 -2.61 25.28
N ALA A 52 2.64 -3.06 26.50
CA ALA A 52 1.96 -2.64 27.74
C ALA A 52 1.91 -1.11 27.93
N ASP A 53 2.99 -0.44 27.53
CA ASP A 53 3.17 1.01 27.67
C ASP A 53 3.17 1.75 26.32
N ALA A 54 2.50 1.20 25.29
CA ALA A 54 2.47 1.79 23.95
C ALA A 54 2.14 3.29 23.94
N GLY A 55 1.28 3.77 24.84
CA GLY A 55 0.93 5.19 24.97
C GLY A 55 2.05 6.08 25.52
N GLN A 56 3.15 5.51 26.02
CA GLN A 56 4.32 6.24 26.55
C GLN A 56 5.54 6.13 25.63
N ILE A 57 5.44 5.34 24.54
CA ILE A 57 6.54 5.13 23.59
C ILE A 57 6.37 6.08 22.42
N TYR A 58 7.45 6.77 22.07
CA TYR A 58 7.50 7.75 20.99
C TYR A 58 8.75 7.55 20.15
N ARG A 59 8.63 7.79 18.85
CA ARG A 59 9.75 7.94 17.93
C ARG A 59 10.14 9.40 17.86
N VAL A 60 11.44 9.69 17.88
CA VAL A 60 11.96 11.03 17.67
C VAL A 60 12.00 11.31 16.17
N ILE A 61 11.48 12.46 15.75
CA ILE A 61 11.43 12.93 14.37
C ILE A 61 12.30 14.17 14.24
N LEU A 62 13.17 14.18 13.25
CA LEU A 62 13.97 15.34 12.87
C LEU A 62 13.16 16.20 11.90
N THR A 63 13.05 17.50 12.17
CA THR A 63 12.41 18.44 11.25
C THR A 63 13.35 19.61 10.97
N TRP A 64 13.34 20.09 9.74
CA TRP A 64 14.12 21.26 9.33
C TRP A 64 13.33 22.10 8.34
N THR A 65 13.70 23.37 8.25
CA THR A 65 13.11 24.29 7.28
C THR A 65 14.17 24.64 6.27
N ASP A 66 13.90 24.40 5.00
CA ASP A 66 14.82 24.75 3.93
C ASP A 66 14.86 26.28 3.68
N PRO A 67 15.83 26.79 2.92
CA PRO A 67 15.94 28.23 2.62
C PRO A 67 14.72 28.81 1.87
N THR A 68 13.89 27.97 1.25
CA THR A 68 12.65 28.40 0.58
C THR A 68 11.49 28.55 1.57
N GLY A 69 11.65 28.17 2.83
CA GLY A 69 10.64 28.16 3.86
C GLY A 69 9.81 26.87 3.91
N ALA A 70 10.11 25.88 3.07
CA ALA A 70 9.45 24.59 3.12
C ALA A 70 9.94 23.75 4.32
N LYS A 71 9.00 23.12 5.03
CA LYS A 71 9.30 22.25 6.17
C LYS A 71 9.45 20.82 5.70
N HIS A 72 10.53 20.20 6.10
CA HIS A 72 10.84 18.79 5.88
C HIS A 72 10.88 18.05 7.20
N SER A 73 10.54 16.76 7.18
CA SER A 73 10.58 15.91 8.38
C SER A 73 11.01 14.50 7.98
N ASP A 74 11.85 13.88 8.84
CA ASP A 74 12.35 12.52 8.62
C ASP A 74 12.46 11.79 9.97
N ALA A 75 12.26 10.47 9.96
CA ALA A 75 12.53 9.63 11.13
C ALA A 75 14.01 9.28 11.28
N GLY A 76 14.78 9.47 10.20
CA GLY A 76 16.22 9.24 10.17
C GLY A 76 16.97 10.24 11.03
N MET A 77 17.88 9.73 11.86
CA MET A 77 18.65 10.50 12.82
C MET A 77 20.14 10.40 12.56
N SER A 78 20.91 11.37 13.08
CA SER A 78 22.34 11.19 13.25
C SER A 78 22.62 10.31 14.49
N GLY A 79 23.64 9.46 14.40
CA GLY A 79 23.97 8.47 15.43
C GLY A 79 24.11 9.02 16.86
N PRO A 80 24.73 10.22 17.07
CA PRO A 80 24.94 10.79 18.41
C PRO A 80 23.66 11.27 19.12
N ILE A 81 22.57 11.52 18.41
CA ILE A 81 21.35 12.13 18.99
C ILE A 81 20.77 11.27 20.12
N GLY A 82 20.61 9.98 19.93
CA GLY A 82 20.03 9.10 20.96
C GLY A 82 20.86 9.03 22.25
N PRO A 83 22.17 8.69 22.17
CA PRO A 83 23.07 8.73 23.32
C PRO A 83 23.10 10.08 24.04
N ALA A 84 23.10 11.18 23.30
CA ALA A 84 23.11 12.54 23.86
C ALA A 84 21.76 12.88 24.54
N LEU A 85 20.62 12.54 23.93
CA LEU A 85 19.30 12.71 24.55
C LEU A 85 19.21 11.97 25.89
N ARG A 86 19.74 10.74 25.98
CA ARG A 86 19.77 9.96 27.24
C ARG A 86 20.55 10.66 28.34
N GLN A 87 21.67 11.32 28.01
CA GLN A 87 22.57 11.95 29.00
C GLN A 87 22.16 13.37 29.36
N GLU A 88 21.61 14.14 28.42
CA GLU A 88 21.44 15.58 28.55
C GLU A 88 20.01 16.06 28.75
N THR A 89 19.03 15.15 28.64
CA THR A 89 17.60 15.49 28.78
C THR A 89 16.96 14.71 29.91
N THR A 90 15.84 15.23 30.40
CA THR A 90 15.10 14.63 31.53
C THR A 90 13.66 14.29 31.07
N GLY A 91 12.97 13.44 31.85
CA GLY A 91 11.60 13.07 31.57
C GLY A 91 11.44 11.84 30.66
N PHE A 92 12.54 11.19 30.30
CA PHE A 92 12.55 9.88 29.64
C PHE A 92 12.94 8.80 30.65
N SER A 93 12.22 7.69 30.69
CA SER A 93 12.58 6.50 31.48
C SER A 93 13.55 5.59 30.73
N ALA A 94 13.53 5.62 29.41
CA ALA A 94 14.46 4.92 28.53
C ALA A 94 14.58 5.66 27.17
N VAL A 95 15.78 5.60 26.57
CA VAL A 95 16.07 6.14 25.22
C VAL A 95 16.90 5.12 24.48
N THR A 96 16.42 4.65 23.34
CA THR A 96 17.13 3.67 22.51
C THR A 96 17.42 4.21 21.13
N THR A 97 18.59 3.87 20.59
CA THR A 97 18.99 4.12 19.21
C THR A 97 19.00 2.79 18.47
N LEU A 98 18.32 2.75 17.34
CA LEU A 98 18.34 1.65 16.41
C LEU A 98 19.17 2.00 15.19
N PHE A 99 19.95 1.05 14.70
CA PHE A 99 20.58 1.13 13.39
C PHE A 99 20.25 -0.16 12.65
N THR A 100 19.44 -0.05 11.57
CA THR A 100 19.01 -1.20 10.79
C THR A 100 19.94 -1.43 9.60
N ASP A 101 20.27 -2.67 9.34
CA ASP A 101 21.10 -3.07 8.20
C ASP A 101 20.60 -4.40 7.62
N ASP A 102 20.95 -4.67 6.37
CA ASP A 102 20.68 -5.93 5.70
C ASP A 102 22.00 -6.48 5.16
N THR A 103 22.49 -7.54 5.80
CA THR A 103 23.81 -8.09 5.50
C THR A 103 23.77 -9.61 5.49
N LYS A 104 24.75 -10.21 4.81
CA LYS A 104 24.95 -11.67 4.88
C LYS A 104 25.48 -12.08 6.25
N VAL A 105 25.05 -13.26 6.66
CA VAL A 105 25.44 -13.86 7.93
C VAL A 105 26.24 -15.13 7.67
N LEU A 106 27.38 -15.26 8.33
CA LEU A 106 28.21 -16.45 8.27
C LEU A 106 28.15 -17.20 9.62
N ILE A 107 27.79 -18.46 9.56
CA ILE A 107 27.76 -19.34 10.74
C ILE A 107 29.01 -20.24 10.72
N PRO A 108 29.96 -20.04 11.65
CA PRO A 108 31.15 -20.89 11.76
C PRO A 108 30.74 -22.35 12.02
N VAL A 109 31.31 -23.27 11.25
CA VAL A 109 31.13 -24.72 11.43
C VAL A 109 32.49 -25.35 11.67
N ALA A 110 32.62 -26.08 12.77
CA ALA A 110 33.89 -26.71 13.12
C ALA A 110 34.38 -27.65 12.00
N GLY A 111 35.61 -27.41 11.50
CA GLY A 111 36.27 -28.25 10.47
C GLY A 111 35.66 -28.11 9.04
N GLN A 112 34.78 -27.17 8.81
CA GLN A 112 34.15 -26.92 7.50
C GLN A 112 34.18 -25.41 7.16
N PRO A 113 34.02 -25.03 5.88
CA PRO A 113 33.79 -23.65 5.52
C PRO A 113 32.54 -23.10 6.24
N PRO A 114 32.53 -21.83 6.63
CA PRO A 114 31.37 -21.24 7.29
C PRO A 114 30.15 -21.30 6.38
N ARG A 115 28.99 -21.62 6.97
CA ARG A 115 27.74 -21.63 6.24
C ARG A 115 27.28 -20.21 5.99
N VAL A 116 27.05 -19.85 4.74
CA VAL A 116 26.57 -18.54 4.32
C VAL A 116 25.05 -18.51 4.40
N ILE A 117 24.51 -17.57 5.12
CA ILE A 117 23.09 -17.23 5.12
C ILE A 117 22.97 -15.90 4.36
N PRO A 118 22.34 -15.91 3.17
CA PRO A 118 22.18 -14.69 2.41
C PRO A 118 21.24 -13.71 3.15
N ALA A 119 21.45 -12.43 2.95
CA ALA A 119 20.50 -11.42 3.40
C ALA A 119 19.12 -11.67 2.74
N ILE A 120 18.05 -11.49 3.49
CA ILE A 120 16.69 -11.71 2.98
C ILE A 120 16.35 -10.49 2.10
N SER A 121 16.26 -10.69 0.78
CA SER A 121 15.86 -9.63 -0.15
C SER A 121 14.48 -9.87 -0.73
N GLY A 122 13.75 -8.78 -0.95
CA GLY A 122 12.42 -8.79 -1.59
C GLY A 122 11.29 -8.30 -0.69
N ASP A 123 11.44 -8.39 0.63
CA ASP A 123 10.59 -7.70 1.57
C ASP A 123 11.30 -6.40 2.03
N GLN A 124 10.58 -5.29 2.12
CA GLN A 124 11.15 -3.99 2.55
C GLN A 124 11.44 -3.95 4.06
N THR A 125 11.53 -5.11 4.70
CA THR A 125 11.74 -5.26 6.14
C THR A 125 13.14 -5.74 6.43
N TYR A 126 13.89 -4.92 7.18
CA TYR A 126 15.19 -5.33 7.72
C TYR A 126 14.98 -6.27 8.92
N HIS A 127 15.72 -7.39 8.94
CA HIS A 127 15.65 -8.35 10.02
C HIS A 127 16.77 -8.19 11.03
N ILE A 128 17.82 -7.42 10.71
CA ILE A 128 18.97 -7.16 11.56
C ILE A 128 18.91 -5.72 12.04
N THR A 129 19.01 -5.53 13.35
CA THR A 129 19.13 -4.20 13.94
C THR A 129 20.20 -4.17 15.03
N PHE A 130 20.94 -3.09 15.08
CA PHE A 130 21.79 -2.77 16.21
C PHE A 130 20.97 -1.95 17.20
N ALA A 131 20.94 -2.39 18.45
CA ALA A 131 20.16 -1.77 19.51
C ALA A 131 20.94 -1.79 20.82
N ASP A 132 20.61 -0.88 21.73
CA ASP A 132 21.16 -0.88 23.07
C ASP A 132 20.24 -1.62 24.07
N SER A 133 20.67 -1.72 25.32
CA SER A 133 19.89 -2.43 26.36
C SER A 133 18.54 -1.77 26.67
N ASP A 134 18.39 -0.45 26.41
CA ASP A 134 17.12 0.25 26.65
C ASP A 134 16.03 -0.18 25.64
N TYR A 135 16.42 -0.69 24.48
CA TYR A 135 15.49 -1.28 23.52
C TYR A 135 14.67 -2.40 24.18
N LEU A 136 15.33 -3.30 24.91
CA LEU A 136 14.69 -4.41 25.60
C LEU A 136 13.84 -3.98 26.81
N GLN A 137 14.06 -2.76 27.33
CA GLN A 137 13.21 -2.16 28.37
C GLN A 137 11.97 -1.47 27.78
N ILE A 138 12.08 -0.95 26.54
CA ILE A 138 10.97 -0.31 25.83
C ILE A 138 10.04 -1.36 25.23
N PHE A 139 10.63 -2.35 24.53
CA PHE A 139 9.94 -3.44 23.83
C PHE A 139 10.14 -4.76 24.58
N HIS A 140 9.14 -5.18 25.35
CA HIS A 140 9.22 -6.33 26.25
C HIS A 140 9.08 -7.66 25.48
N TYR A 141 10.19 -8.29 25.17
CA TYR A 141 10.21 -9.64 24.57
C TYR A 141 9.98 -10.74 25.61
N GLN A 142 9.39 -11.85 25.19
CA GLN A 142 9.37 -13.09 25.99
C GLN A 142 10.73 -13.80 25.83
N TRP A 143 11.47 -13.91 26.93
CA TRP A 143 12.79 -14.54 26.94
C TRP A 143 12.68 -16.05 27.03
N LEU A 144 13.50 -16.76 26.26
CA LEU A 144 13.65 -18.21 26.30
C LEU A 144 14.98 -18.57 26.97
N ALA A 145 16.06 -17.82 26.67
CA ALA A 145 17.35 -17.95 27.33
C ALA A 145 18.08 -16.59 27.43
N GLY A 146 18.94 -16.40 28.42
CA GLY A 146 19.70 -15.16 28.65
C GLY A 146 19.01 -14.19 29.62
N ASN A 147 19.58 -12.96 29.74
CA ASN A 147 19.09 -11.96 30.70
C ASN A 147 18.91 -10.58 29.97
N PRO A 148 17.71 -9.99 29.98
CA PRO A 148 17.41 -8.73 29.30
C PRO A 148 18.30 -7.57 29.72
N ALA A 149 18.71 -7.51 31.01
CA ALA A 149 19.52 -6.40 31.52
C ALA A 149 20.97 -6.42 31.01
N THR A 150 21.49 -7.55 30.59
CA THR A 150 22.91 -7.71 30.25
C THR A 150 23.15 -8.16 28.81
N ALA A 151 22.14 -8.65 28.13
CA ALA A 151 22.29 -9.30 26.82
C ALA A 151 22.92 -8.39 25.73
N LEU A 152 22.55 -7.10 25.70
CA LEU A 152 23.10 -6.11 24.75
C LEU A 152 24.02 -5.09 25.41
N ALA A 153 24.42 -5.27 26.67
CA ALA A 153 25.21 -4.30 27.41
C ALA A 153 26.70 -4.27 26.97
N LYS A 154 27.20 -5.33 26.38
CA LYS A 154 28.60 -5.42 25.93
C LYS A 154 28.67 -5.41 24.41
N PRO A 155 29.73 -4.85 23.79
CA PRO A 155 29.96 -5.00 22.36
C PRO A 155 30.11 -6.47 21.99
N PHE A 156 29.87 -6.77 20.71
CA PHE A 156 29.97 -8.11 20.13
C PHE A 156 28.98 -9.14 20.72
N SER A 157 27.83 -8.67 21.18
CA SER A 157 26.73 -9.52 21.67
C SER A 157 25.52 -9.44 20.73
N VAL A 158 24.79 -10.55 20.61
CA VAL A 158 23.55 -10.63 19.81
C VAL A 158 22.47 -11.40 20.56
N VAL A 159 21.24 -10.90 20.47
CA VAL A 159 20.03 -11.60 20.87
C VAL A 159 19.30 -12.04 19.60
N LEU A 160 18.92 -13.30 19.50
CA LEU A 160 18.23 -13.86 18.34
C LEU A 160 16.77 -14.17 18.68
N SER A 161 15.90 -14.09 17.69
CA SER A 161 14.60 -14.74 17.78
C SER A 161 14.74 -16.25 17.69
N GLU A 162 13.77 -16.98 18.25
CA GLU A 162 13.76 -18.46 18.24
C GLU A 162 13.78 -19.00 16.80
N SER A 163 13.00 -18.42 15.89
CA SER A 163 12.95 -18.85 14.49
C SER A 163 14.29 -18.66 13.79
N GLU A 164 14.99 -17.55 14.07
CA GLU A 164 16.27 -17.26 13.43
C GLU A 164 17.40 -18.10 14.03
N ALA A 165 17.39 -18.36 15.35
CA ALA A 165 18.31 -19.27 15.97
C ALA A 165 18.19 -20.70 15.41
N LYS A 166 16.97 -21.20 15.19
CA LYS A 166 16.70 -22.48 14.52
C LYS A 166 17.22 -22.49 13.07
N ARG A 167 17.06 -21.38 12.34
CA ARG A 167 17.58 -21.22 10.98
C ARG A 167 19.09 -21.23 10.95
N TYR A 168 19.75 -20.57 11.91
CA TYR A 168 21.21 -20.49 12.00
C TYR A 168 21.85 -21.78 12.47
N PHE A 169 21.30 -22.46 13.44
CA PHE A 169 21.95 -23.59 14.10
C PHE A 169 21.33 -24.96 13.78
N GLN A 170 20.26 -25.01 12.98
CA GLN A 170 19.65 -26.25 12.44
C GLN A 170 19.25 -27.26 13.50
N GLY A 171 18.71 -26.81 14.62
CA GLY A 171 18.26 -27.66 15.73
C GLY A 171 18.94 -27.29 17.04
N GLY A 172 18.53 -27.89 18.14
CA GLY A 172 18.94 -27.58 19.51
C GLY A 172 17.87 -26.82 20.27
N GLU A 173 18.07 -26.66 21.56
CA GLU A 173 17.25 -25.90 22.47
C GLU A 173 17.88 -24.52 22.70
N PRO A 174 17.12 -23.52 23.21
CA PRO A 174 17.61 -22.16 23.41
C PRO A 174 18.93 -22.05 24.20
N GLU A 175 19.13 -22.93 25.19
CA GLU A 175 20.35 -22.97 26.01
C GLU A 175 21.57 -23.46 25.20
N ASP A 176 21.39 -24.32 24.21
CA ASP A 176 22.45 -24.87 23.37
C ASP A 176 23.03 -23.84 22.38
N TRP A 177 22.28 -22.78 22.13
CA TRP A 177 22.67 -21.71 21.20
C TRP A 177 23.44 -20.59 21.90
N MET A 178 23.36 -20.51 23.22
CA MET A 178 24.07 -19.49 24.00
C MET A 178 25.58 -19.59 23.82
N GLY A 179 26.23 -18.44 23.64
CA GLY A 179 27.68 -18.36 23.45
C GLY A 179 28.20 -18.74 22.07
N ARG A 180 27.35 -19.25 21.16
CA ARG A 180 27.74 -19.53 19.77
C ARG A 180 28.10 -18.26 19.03
N SER A 181 29.09 -18.36 18.11
CA SER A 181 29.58 -17.22 17.33
C SER A 181 28.85 -17.13 16.00
N ILE A 182 28.59 -15.89 15.58
CA ILE A 182 28.00 -15.49 14.30
C ILE A 182 28.88 -14.38 13.71
N VAL A 183 29.07 -14.38 12.39
CA VAL A 183 29.85 -13.33 11.72
C VAL A 183 28.93 -12.56 10.76
N TYR A 184 28.82 -11.27 10.93
CA TYR A 184 28.11 -10.35 10.06
C TYR A 184 29.08 -9.61 9.16
N GLU A 185 28.74 -9.45 7.88
CA GLU A 185 29.55 -8.71 6.88
C GLU A 185 31.03 -9.15 6.77
N ASP A 186 31.33 -10.44 6.91
CA ASP A 186 32.70 -10.98 6.89
C ASP A 186 33.66 -10.43 7.96
N SER A 187 33.23 -9.50 8.82
CA SER A 187 34.12 -8.75 9.71
C SER A 187 33.66 -8.69 11.17
N LEU A 188 32.37 -8.60 11.43
CA LEU A 188 31.81 -8.44 12.77
C LEU A 188 31.46 -9.80 13.39
N THR A 189 32.36 -10.32 14.23
CA THR A 189 32.09 -11.55 14.98
C THR A 189 31.39 -11.21 16.29
N VAL A 190 30.21 -11.80 16.53
CA VAL A 190 29.43 -11.61 17.75
C VAL A 190 29.12 -12.97 18.41
N SER A 191 28.80 -12.93 19.69
CA SER A 191 28.39 -14.11 20.47
C SER A 191 26.91 -14.00 20.85
N VAL A 192 26.18 -15.11 20.79
CA VAL A 192 24.76 -15.18 21.20
C VAL A 192 24.69 -15.04 22.72
N THR A 193 23.98 -14.01 23.17
CA THR A 193 23.83 -13.66 24.60
C THR A 193 22.39 -13.76 25.08
N GLY A 194 21.46 -14.06 24.16
CA GLY A 194 20.07 -14.26 24.50
C GLY A 194 19.24 -14.82 23.37
N ILE A 195 18.16 -15.51 23.72
CA ILE A 195 17.14 -16.00 22.78
C ILE A 195 15.79 -15.50 23.24
N VAL A 196 15.05 -14.92 22.34
CA VAL A 196 13.69 -14.42 22.57
C VAL A 196 12.68 -15.15 21.68
N LYS A 197 11.45 -15.26 22.14
CA LYS A 197 10.34 -15.76 21.33
C LYS A 197 10.03 -14.80 20.20
N ASP A 198 9.67 -15.30 19.04
CA ASP A 198 9.14 -14.48 17.95
C ASP A 198 7.83 -13.81 18.38
N TRP A 199 7.55 -12.63 17.81
CA TRP A 199 6.28 -11.96 18.03
C TRP A 199 5.12 -12.75 17.39
N ASP A 200 4.09 -13.03 18.18
CA ASP A 200 2.83 -13.61 17.70
C ASP A 200 1.84 -12.51 17.22
N GLN A 201 2.17 -11.25 17.46
CA GLN A 201 1.36 -10.06 17.15
C GLN A 201 1.97 -9.25 16.01
N ASN A 202 1.15 -8.42 15.39
CA ASN A 202 1.59 -7.53 14.33
C ASN A 202 2.40 -6.37 14.89
N THR A 203 3.62 -6.22 14.35
CA THR A 203 4.56 -5.19 14.81
C THR A 203 5.40 -4.67 13.64
N ASP A 204 5.78 -3.38 13.72
CA ASP A 204 6.79 -2.79 12.83
C ASP A 204 8.22 -3.20 13.24
N PHE A 205 8.40 -3.80 14.42
CA PHE A 205 9.68 -4.23 14.97
C PHE A 205 9.93 -5.73 14.74
N GLY A 206 9.80 -6.17 13.49
CA GLY A 206 9.98 -7.57 13.08
C GLY A 206 11.43 -8.06 13.08
N PHE A 207 12.34 -7.39 13.84
CA PHE A 207 13.74 -7.75 13.91
C PHE A 207 13.94 -9.15 14.49
N LYS A 208 14.82 -9.91 13.84
CA LYS A 208 15.17 -11.29 14.22
C LYS A 208 16.51 -11.35 14.94
N ASP A 209 17.42 -10.45 14.57
CA ASP A 209 18.77 -10.31 15.12
C ASP A 209 18.87 -8.94 15.78
N LEU A 210 19.10 -8.92 17.08
CA LEU A 210 19.36 -7.69 17.86
C LEU A 210 20.84 -7.69 18.27
N ILE A 211 21.67 -6.90 17.59
CA ILE A 211 23.10 -6.78 17.86
C ILE A 211 23.34 -5.59 18.77
N SER A 212 24.28 -5.68 19.71
CA SER A 212 24.61 -4.55 20.57
C SER A 212 25.08 -3.35 19.76
N TYR A 213 24.44 -2.16 19.95
CA TYR A 213 24.77 -0.90 19.27
C TYR A 213 26.25 -0.49 19.47
N SER A 214 26.81 -0.77 20.64
CA SER A 214 28.24 -0.48 20.94
C SER A 214 29.21 -1.27 20.03
N SER A 215 28.78 -2.31 19.35
CA SER A 215 29.61 -3.04 18.39
C SER A 215 29.93 -2.19 17.16
N LEU A 216 29.09 -1.22 16.80
CA LEU A 216 29.29 -0.31 15.65
C LEU A 216 30.53 0.59 15.82
N GLU A 217 30.92 0.91 17.04
CA GLU A 217 32.13 1.70 17.31
C GLU A 217 33.43 0.99 16.85
N ASN A 218 33.37 -0.33 16.70
CA ASN A 218 34.49 -1.15 16.23
C ASN A 218 34.31 -1.62 14.77
N SER A 219 33.35 -1.02 14.03
CA SER A 219 33.06 -1.32 12.64
C SER A 219 33.49 -0.17 11.70
N PHE A 220 33.40 -0.41 10.39
CA PHE A 220 33.58 0.63 9.38
C PHE A 220 32.52 1.75 9.45
N LEU A 221 31.42 1.54 10.17
CA LEU A 221 30.36 2.51 10.41
C LEU A 221 30.67 3.50 11.55
N LYS A 222 31.82 3.37 12.24
CA LYS A 222 32.22 4.23 13.37
C LYS A 222 32.06 5.71 13.04
N THR A 223 32.63 6.17 11.91
CA THR A 223 32.58 7.59 11.48
C THR A 223 31.13 8.04 11.28
N TYR A 224 30.28 7.19 10.69
CA TYR A 224 28.85 7.48 10.45
C TYR A 224 28.11 7.67 11.77
N ILE A 225 28.23 6.73 12.72
CA ILE A 225 27.50 6.79 14.00
C ILE A 225 28.00 7.89 14.94
N GLN A 226 29.18 8.41 14.71
CA GLN A 226 29.76 9.51 15.52
C GLN A 226 29.53 10.89 14.89
N SER A 227 29.06 10.98 13.67
CA SER A 227 28.81 12.23 12.97
C SER A 227 27.43 12.85 13.31
N TRP A 228 27.46 14.13 13.75
CA TRP A 228 26.21 14.90 13.93
C TRP A 228 25.59 15.36 12.59
N ASN A 229 26.37 15.42 11.54
CA ASN A 229 25.96 15.92 10.23
C ASN A 229 25.50 14.80 9.26
N MET A 230 25.60 13.54 9.67
CA MET A 230 25.18 12.40 8.87
C MET A 230 23.90 11.79 9.47
N ALA A 231 22.75 12.30 9.06
CA ALA A 231 21.48 11.67 9.38
C ALA A 231 21.10 10.66 8.28
N GLY A 232 20.48 9.55 8.65
CA GLY A 232 20.03 8.55 7.69
C GLY A 232 18.85 7.74 8.20
N SER A 233 17.99 7.29 7.29
CA SER A 233 16.78 6.55 7.59
C SER A 233 17.01 5.20 8.28
N SER A 234 18.24 4.65 8.19
CA SER A 234 18.66 3.46 8.93
C SER A 234 18.81 3.70 10.44
N THR A 235 19.04 4.95 10.89
CA THR A 235 19.20 5.29 12.30
C THR A 235 17.91 5.89 12.83
N ASN A 236 17.31 5.28 13.86
CA ASN A 236 16.06 5.76 14.46
C ASN A 236 16.23 5.82 15.98
N VAL A 237 15.56 6.80 16.61
CA VAL A 237 15.60 6.97 18.08
C VAL A 237 14.19 6.81 18.63
N TYR A 238 14.05 5.93 19.61
CA TYR A 238 12.81 5.74 20.37
C TYR A 238 13.00 6.11 21.82
N VAL A 239 11.98 6.73 22.39
CA VAL A 239 11.99 7.17 23.79
C VAL A 239 10.73 6.67 24.49
N LYS A 240 10.88 6.35 25.78
CA LYS A 240 9.74 6.08 26.67
C LYS A 240 9.65 7.21 27.69
N LEU A 241 8.52 7.88 27.75
CA LEU A 241 8.28 8.95 28.71
C LEU A 241 8.23 8.39 30.14
N ALA A 242 8.85 9.12 31.07
CA ALA A 242 8.71 8.83 32.48
C ALA A 242 7.31 9.17 32.98
N ALA A 243 6.83 8.44 34.00
CA ALA A 243 5.51 8.67 34.59
C ALA A 243 5.31 10.14 34.98
N GLY A 244 4.20 10.74 34.55
CA GLY A 244 3.86 12.13 34.83
C GLY A 244 4.53 13.16 33.90
N THR A 245 5.32 12.74 32.91
CA THR A 245 5.88 13.64 31.87
C THR A 245 4.92 13.74 30.69
N THR A 246 4.64 14.95 30.24
CA THR A 246 3.87 15.21 29.04
C THR A 246 4.79 15.41 27.83
N ILE A 247 4.30 15.16 26.63
CA ILE A 247 5.01 15.39 25.36
C ILE A 247 5.55 16.83 25.31
N ALA A 248 4.70 17.82 25.58
CA ALA A 248 5.07 19.23 25.52
C ALA A 248 6.25 19.57 26.48
N LYS A 249 6.27 18.97 27.68
CA LYS A 249 7.37 19.16 28.64
C LYS A 249 8.68 18.52 28.16
N ALA A 250 8.59 17.36 27.52
CA ALA A 250 9.75 16.70 26.93
C ALA A 250 10.31 17.50 25.75
N GLU A 251 9.46 17.92 24.80
CA GLU A 251 9.83 18.68 23.61
C GLU A 251 10.38 20.07 23.95
N GLN A 252 9.97 20.69 25.06
CA GLN A 252 10.45 22.00 25.49
C GLN A 252 11.97 22.04 25.70
N GLN A 253 12.64 20.90 25.94
CA GLN A 253 14.07 20.80 26.14
C GLN A 253 14.86 20.74 24.81
N PHE A 254 14.22 20.33 23.71
CA PHE A 254 14.88 20.07 22.44
C PHE A 254 15.58 21.27 21.79
N PRO A 255 15.03 22.50 21.81
CA PRO A 255 15.74 23.65 21.25
C PRO A 255 17.06 23.94 21.95
N ALA A 256 17.12 23.85 23.29
CA ALA A 256 18.34 24.03 24.06
C ALA A 256 19.37 22.92 23.84
N PHE A 257 18.90 21.66 23.71
CA PHE A 257 19.69 20.49 23.35
C PHE A 257 20.33 20.65 21.96
N LEU A 258 19.55 20.94 20.93
CA LEU A 258 20.04 21.10 19.56
C LEU A 258 21.05 22.28 19.43
N LYS A 259 20.81 23.36 20.17
CA LYS A 259 21.73 24.51 20.19
C LYS A 259 23.11 24.15 20.74
N ARG A 260 23.21 23.26 21.74
CA ARG A 260 24.50 22.80 22.29
C ARG A 260 25.31 22.01 21.28
N HIS A 261 24.67 21.33 20.37
CA HIS A 261 25.28 20.49 19.32
C HIS A 261 25.34 21.17 17.95
N ASP A 262 25.20 22.52 17.91
CA ASP A 262 25.22 23.36 16.69
C ASP A 262 24.18 22.98 15.60
N GLN A 263 23.10 22.31 16.02
CA GLN A 263 21.98 21.89 15.15
C GLN A 263 20.85 22.93 15.15
N ARG A 264 21.16 24.20 14.89
CA ARG A 264 20.24 25.35 15.08
C ARG A 264 19.10 25.44 14.08
N ASN A 265 19.29 24.87 12.89
CA ASN A 265 18.29 24.94 11.82
C ASN A 265 17.33 23.72 11.82
N THR A 266 17.42 22.89 12.86
CA THR A 266 16.63 21.70 13.03
C THR A 266 15.76 21.78 14.27
N SER A 267 14.71 20.96 14.33
CA SER A 267 13.90 20.74 15.52
C SER A 267 13.56 19.27 15.67
N LEU A 268 13.26 18.85 16.89
CA LEU A 268 12.84 17.49 17.18
C LEU A 268 11.38 17.49 17.61
N LEU A 269 10.65 16.45 17.20
CA LEU A 269 9.25 16.18 17.57
C LEU A 269 9.12 14.75 18.06
N LEU A 270 8.10 14.48 18.87
CA LEU A 270 7.77 13.13 19.36
C LEU A 270 6.55 12.58 18.61
N GLN A 271 6.75 11.53 17.83
CA GLN A 271 5.69 10.79 17.15
C GLN A 271 5.22 9.63 18.02
N PRO A 272 3.93 9.54 18.36
CA PRO A 272 3.40 8.40 19.11
C PRO A 272 3.61 7.07 18.37
N LEU A 273 3.91 5.98 19.10
CA LEU A 273 4.09 4.64 18.53
C LEU A 273 2.89 4.22 17.66
N ALA A 274 1.67 4.50 18.10
CA ALA A 274 0.45 4.20 17.35
C ALA A 274 0.31 4.93 15.99
N ASP A 275 1.17 5.92 15.70
CA ASP A 275 1.20 6.63 14.42
C ASP A 275 2.31 6.14 13.50
N VAL A 276 3.30 5.42 14.01
CA VAL A 276 4.49 4.98 13.25
C VAL A 276 4.09 4.14 12.05
N HIS A 277 3.19 3.17 12.22
CA HIS A 277 2.70 2.29 11.15
C HIS A 277 1.91 3.03 10.06
N PHE A 278 1.26 4.15 10.40
CA PHE A 278 0.30 4.83 9.51
C PHE A 278 0.84 6.10 8.84
N ASN A 279 1.98 6.59 9.26
CA ASN A 279 2.49 7.86 8.79
C ASN A 279 3.68 7.65 7.84
N SER A 280 3.40 7.82 6.55
CA SER A 280 4.41 7.74 5.49
C SER A 280 5.17 9.03 5.22
N ALA A 281 4.83 10.13 5.92
CA ALA A 281 5.54 11.39 5.80
C ALA A 281 6.96 11.32 6.42
N TYR A 282 7.19 10.34 7.31
CA TYR A 282 8.47 10.11 7.94
C TYR A 282 9.06 8.81 7.41
N SER A 283 10.14 8.90 6.63
CA SER A 283 10.80 7.73 6.05
C SER A 283 11.45 6.87 7.13
N ASP A 284 11.29 5.57 7.03
CA ASP A 284 12.11 4.56 7.69
C ASP A 284 12.33 3.39 6.73
N THR A 285 13.33 2.55 7.02
CA THR A 285 13.75 1.46 6.11
C THR A 285 13.34 0.07 6.58
N TYR A 286 12.65 -0.05 7.71
CA TYR A 286 12.42 -1.36 8.35
C TYR A 286 10.96 -1.76 8.45
N SER A 287 10.01 -0.91 8.08
CA SER A 287 8.60 -1.28 8.17
C SER A 287 7.76 -0.81 6.97
N ARG A 288 6.77 -1.62 6.64
CA ARG A 288 5.74 -1.28 5.65
C ARG A 288 4.77 -0.28 6.27
N LYS A 289 4.39 0.75 5.54
CA LYS A 289 3.41 1.74 6.01
C LYS A 289 2.02 1.47 5.45
N ALA A 290 1.01 1.60 6.32
CA ALA A 290 -0.39 1.63 5.94
C ALA A 290 -0.93 3.07 5.95
N HIS A 291 -1.84 3.38 5.03
CA HIS A 291 -2.43 4.73 4.95
C HIS A 291 -3.84 4.73 5.53
N LYS A 292 -4.07 5.48 6.62
CA LYS A 292 -5.40 5.61 7.27
C LYS A 292 -6.49 6.00 6.26
N ALA A 293 -6.19 6.94 5.34
CA ALA A 293 -7.15 7.37 4.32
C ALA A 293 -7.58 6.21 3.41
N THR A 294 -6.64 5.36 2.99
CA THR A 294 -6.92 4.16 2.19
C THR A 294 -7.77 3.16 2.98
N LEU A 295 -7.46 2.91 4.26
CA LEU A 295 -8.23 1.99 5.10
C LEU A 295 -9.67 2.48 5.30
N PHE A 296 -9.88 3.77 5.55
CA PHE A 296 -11.23 4.36 5.64
C PHE A 296 -11.96 4.34 4.30
N ALA A 297 -11.26 4.54 3.18
CA ALA A 297 -11.86 4.42 1.85
C ALA A 297 -12.32 2.98 1.57
N LEU A 298 -11.50 1.98 1.94
CA LEU A 298 -11.86 0.55 1.84
C LEU A 298 -13.08 0.22 2.70
N ALA A 299 -13.12 0.69 3.95
CA ALA A 299 -14.30 0.52 4.83
C ALA A 299 -15.55 1.18 4.23
N GLY A 300 -15.41 2.35 3.60
CA GLY A 300 -16.48 3.01 2.85
C GLY A 300 -16.96 2.19 1.66
N ILE A 301 -16.05 1.62 0.88
CA ILE A 301 -16.36 0.73 -0.25
C ILE A 301 -17.15 -0.50 0.25
N ALA A 302 -16.68 -1.16 1.32
CA ALA A 302 -17.38 -2.30 1.93
C ALA A 302 -18.81 -1.94 2.34
N LEU A 303 -18.98 -0.81 3.01
CA LEU A 303 -20.28 -0.30 3.41
C LEU A 303 -21.20 -0.07 2.20
N PHE A 304 -20.70 0.58 1.14
CA PHE A 304 -21.49 0.81 -0.07
C PHE A 304 -21.90 -0.48 -0.76
N ILE A 305 -21.00 -1.46 -0.86
CA ILE A 305 -21.32 -2.78 -1.45
C ILE A 305 -22.39 -3.49 -0.61
N LEU A 306 -22.30 -3.46 0.73
CA LEU A 306 -23.31 -4.04 1.63
C LEU A 306 -24.67 -3.34 1.47
N VAL A 307 -24.67 -2.01 1.38
CA VAL A 307 -25.90 -1.23 1.16
C VAL A 307 -26.52 -1.56 -0.19
N ILE A 308 -25.73 -1.69 -1.27
CA ILE A 308 -26.23 -2.13 -2.58
C ILE A 308 -26.87 -3.54 -2.48
N ALA A 309 -26.23 -4.46 -1.76
CA ALA A 309 -26.78 -5.81 -1.55
C ALA A 309 -28.09 -5.80 -0.75
N ALA A 310 -28.15 -4.97 0.30
CA ALA A 310 -29.37 -4.78 1.09
C ALA A 310 -30.49 -4.11 0.27
N ILE A 311 -30.17 -3.11 -0.54
CA ILE A 311 -31.12 -2.46 -1.48
C ILE A 311 -31.65 -3.47 -2.47
N ASN A 312 -30.79 -4.30 -3.03
CA ASN A 312 -31.22 -5.37 -3.93
C ASN A 312 -32.23 -6.30 -3.25
N PHE A 313 -31.93 -6.74 -2.02
CA PHE A 313 -32.88 -7.53 -1.21
C PHE A 313 -34.21 -6.79 -0.99
N ILE A 314 -34.19 -5.51 -0.60
CA ILE A 314 -35.36 -4.66 -0.39
C ILE A 314 -36.22 -4.61 -1.68
N ASN A 315 -35.59 -4.36 -2.82
CA ASN A 315 -36.26 -4.24 -4.12
C ASN A 315 -36.97 -5.54 -4.48
N LEU A 316 -36.31 -6.70 -4.36
CA LEU A 316 -36.86 -8.00 -4.67
C LEU A 316 -37.98 -8.40 -3.68
N SER A 317 -37.76 -8.20 -2.38
CA SER A 317 -38.73 -8.50 -1.33
C SER A 317 -39.99 -7.63 -1.43
N THR A 318 -39.82 -6.36 -1.75
CA THR A 318 -40.94 -5.43 -1.96
C THR A 318 -41.73 -5.77 -3.23
N ALA A 319 -41.07 -6.15 -4.31
CA ALA A 319 -41.73 -6.64 -5.51
C ALA A 319 -42.60 -7.86 -5.20
N GLN A 320 -42.09 -8.85 -4.43
CA GLN A 320 -42.86 -10.04 -4.02
C GLN A 320 -43.97 -9.76 -3.01
N SER A 321 -43.90 -8.60 -2.32
CA SER A 321 -44.93 -8.23 -1.31
C SER A 321 -46.32 -8.13 -1.90
N ILE A 322 -46.46 -7.83 -3.19
CA ILE A 322 -47.73 -7.78 -3.92
C ILE A 322 -48.42 -9.15 -3.94
N LEU A 323 -47.66 -10.21 -4.22
CA LEU A 323 -48.15 -11.58 -4.21
C LEU A 323 -48.54 -12.05 -2.82
N ARG A 324 -48.00 -11.44 -1.77
CA ARG A 324 -48.29 -11.74 -0.35
C ARG A 324 -49.40 -10.91 0.24
N ALA A 325 -49.91 -9.89 -0.47
CA ALA A 325 -50.92 -8.97 0.07
C ALA A 325 -52.21 -9.74 0.51
N LYS A 326 -52.69 -10.74 -0.27
CA LYS A 326 -53.85 -11.55 0.06
C LYS A 326 -53.63 -12.36 1.34
N GLU A 327 -52.48 -13.01 1.50
CA GLU A 327 -52.11 -13.79 2.69
C GLU A 327 -52.05 -12.90 3.95
N VAL A 328 -51.39 -11.73 3.85
CA VAL A 328 -51.30 -10.75 4.93
C VAL A 328 -52.69 -10.17 5.27
N GLY A 329 -53.54 -9.95 4.27
CA GLY A 329 -54.93 -9.52 4.46
C GLY A 329 -55.72 -10.49 5.28
N ILE A 330 -55.69 -11.81 4.93
CA ILE A 330 -56.35 -12.88 5.66
C ILE A 330 -55.84 -12.94 7.12
N ARG A 331 -54.55 -12.90 7.37
CA ARG A 331 -53.98 -12.95 8.71
C ARG A 331 -54.38 -11.73 9.56
N LYS A 332 -54.52 -10.56 8.99
CA LYS A 332 -55.02 -9.38 9.69
C LYS A 332 -56.51 -9.50 10.07
N VAL A 333 -57.32 -10.07 9.18
CA VAL A 333 -58.71 -10.37 9.50
C VAL A 333 -58.81 -11.42 10.64
N MET A 334 -57.82 -12.34 10.67
CA MET A 334 -57.69 -13.35 11.76
C MET A 334 -57.03 -12.78 13.04
N GLY A 335 -56.84 -11.45 13.15
CA GLY A 335 -56.39 -10.78 14.38
C GLY A 335 -54.87 -10.57 14.52
N SER A 336 -54.04 -10.79 13.46
CA SER A 336 -52.61 -10.54 13.57
C SER A 336 -52.29 -9.06 13.62
N SER A 337 -51.53 -8.64 14.67
CA SER A 337 -51.05 -7.25 14.81
C SER A 337 -49.97 -6.89 13.78
N ARG A 338 -49.83 -5.59 13.52
CA ARG A 338 -48.78 -5.09 12.62
C ARG A 338 -47.38 -5.50 13.10
N GLY A 339 -47.10 -5.38 14.42
CA GLY A 339 -45.79 -5.76 14.99
C GLY A 339 -45.47 -7.25 14.85
N ALA A 340 -46.51 -8.14 14.94
CA ALA A 340 -46.33 -9.57 14.72
C ALA A 340 -45.89 -9.87 13.29
N LEU A 341 -46.46 -9.17 12.31
CA LEU A 341 -46.13 -9.34 10.88
C LEU A 341 -44.70 -8.81 10.59
N VAL A 342 -44.32 -7.65 11.12
CA VAL A 342 -42.96 -7.10 10.99
C VAL A 342 -41.93 -8.05 11.62
N ARG A 343 -42.19 -8.54 12.83
CA ARG A 343 -41.29 -9.49 13.51
C ARG A 343 -41.15 -10.80 12.71
N GLN A 344 -42.23 -11.33 12.14
CA GLN A 344 -42.13 -12.49 11.29
C GLN A 344 -41.26 -12.26 10.06
N PHE A 345 -41.39 -11.09 9.39
CA PHE A 345 -40.58 -10.74 8.24
C PHE A 345 -39.12 -10.58 8.61
N LEU A 346 -38.81 -9.96 9.76
CA LEU A 346 -37.45 -9.85 10.27
C LEU A 346 -36.82 -11.21 10.55
N ILE A 347 -37.58 -12.19 11.05
CA ILE A 347 -37.11 -13.57 11.24
C ILE A 347 -36.81 -14.23 9.89
N GLU A 348 -37.68 -14.08 8.87
CA GLU A 348 -37.44 -14.58 7.52
C GLU A 348 -36.19 -13.98 6.91
N THR A 349 -35.98 -12.65 7.05
CA THR A 349 -34.78 -11.94 6.59
C THR A 349 -33.57 -12.40 7.36
N GLY A 350 -33.65 -12.56 8.69
CA GLY A 350 -32.57 -13.04 9.54
C GLY A 350 -32.04 -14.41 9.13
N ILE A 351 -32.90 -15.34 8.73
CA ILE A 351 -32.47 -16.66 8.23
C ILE A 351 -31.64 -16.51 6.95
N ILE A 352 -32.06 -15.63 6.03
CA ILE A 352 -31.34 -15.37 4.78
C ILE A 352 -29.98 -14.72 5.05
N VAL A 353 -29.94 -13.73 5.96
CA VAL A 353 -28.71 -13.02 6.34
C VAL A 353 -27.72 -13.97 7.03
N VAL A 354 -28.20 -14.83 7.94
CA VAL A 354 -27.34 -15.84 8.61
C VAL A 354 -26.81 -16.85 7.58
N ALA A 355 -27.63 -17.32 6.66
CA ALA A 355 -27.18 -18.22 5.58
C ALA A 355 -26.13 -17.54 4.69
N ALA A 356 -26.31 -16.24 4.33
CA ALA A 356 -25.37 -15.46 3.56
C ALA A 356 -24.08 -15.21 4.33
N MET A 357 -24.13 -14.91 5.64
CA MET A 357 -22.96 -14.76 6.51
C MET A 357 -22.18 -16.09 6.61
N SER A 358 -22.87 -17.23 6.81
CA SER A 358 -22.20 -18.53 6.86
C SER A 358 -21.43 -18.84 5.57
N LEU A 359 -22.03 -18.53 4.41
CA LEU A 359 -21.35 -18.67 3.12
C LEU A 359 -20.19 -17.68 2.99
N ALA A 360 -20.34 -16.43 3.44
CA ALA A 360 -19.30 -15.43 3.40
C ALA A 360 -18.08 -15.83 4.26
N LEU A 361 -18.32 -16.35 5.47
CA LEU A 361 -17.24 -16.85 6.34
C LEU A 361 -16.52 -18.08 5.74
N LEU A 362 -17.27 -18.99 5.09
CA LEU A 362 -16.68 -20.14 4.40
C LEU A 362 -15.78 -19.73 3.23
N LEU A 363 -16.12 -18.63 2.56
CA LEU A 363 -15.40 -18.13 1.39
C LEU A 363 -14.29 -17.11 1.76
N ALA A 364 -14.23 -16.63 3.01
CA ALA A 364 -13.31 -15.56 3.41
C ALA A 364 -11.85 -15.95 3.20
N ASP A 365 -11.37 -17.05 3.80
CA ASP A 365 -9.97 -17.48 3.69
C ASP A 365 -9.57 -17.86 2.25
N PRO A 366 -10.38 -18.62 1.46
CA PRO A 366 -10.11 -18.83 0.03
C PRO A 366 -9.97 -17.54 -0.78
N VAL A 367 -10.80 -16.52 -0.49
CA VAL A 367 -10.72 -15.23 -1.18
C VAL A 367 -9.49 -14.45 -0.74
N ILE A 368 -9.14 -14.43 0.55
CA ILE A 368 -7.90 -13.83 1.07
C ILE A 368 -6.69 -14.48 0.39
N ALA A 369 -6.65 -15.82 0.34
CA ALA A 369 -5.58 -16.55 -0.33
C ALA A 369 -5.48 -16.24 -1.84
N ALA A 370 -6.60 -16.03 -2.53
CA ALA A 370 -6.61 -15.60 -3.93
C ALA A 370 -6.12 -14.16 -4.13
N LEU A 371 -6.15 -13.35 -3.08
CA LEU A 371 -5.73 -11.95 -3.05
C LEU A 371 -4.35 -11.74 -2.39
N HIS A 372 -3.50 -12.77 -2.31
CA HIS A 372 -2.19 -12.74 -1.63
C HIS A 372 -1.25 -11.62 -2.12
N GLY A 373 -1.41 -11.11 -3.34
CA GLY A 373 -0.64 -9.96 -3.83
C GLY A 373 -1.13 -8.59 -3.34
N PHE A 374 -2.26 -8.53 -2.61
CA PHE A 374 -2.92 -7.30 -2.15
C PHE A 374 -3.12 -7.25 -0.65
N ILE A 375 -3.40 -8.40 -0.05
CA ILE A 375 -3.64 -8.55 1.37
C ILE A 375 -2.32 -9.03 1.97
N PRO A 376 -1.80 -8.37 3.02
CA PRO A 376 -0.59 -8.79 3.70
C PRO A 376 -0.67 -10.24 4.18
N GLU A 377 0.48 -10.89 4.19
CA GLU A 377 0.61 -12.20 4.82
C GLU A 377 0.22 -12.11 6.30
N GLY A 378 -0.49 -13.14 6.81
CA GLY A 378 -0.98 -13.16 8.19
C GLY A 378 -2.42 -12.69 8.38
N VAL A 379 -3.06 -12.07 7.39
CA VAL A 379 -4.50 -11.80 7.44
C VAL A 379 -5.28 -13.10 7.25
N HIS A 380 -6.00 -13.53 8.27
CA HIS A 380 -6.84 -14.74 8.24
C HIS A 380 -8.04 -14.59 9.15
N LEU A 381 -9.05 -15.43 8.97
CA LEU A 381 -10.25 -15.43 9.80
C LEU A 381 -9.96 -16.09 11.17
N ASN A 382 -9.78 -15.28 12.19
CA ASN A 382 -9.54 -15.76 13.56
C ASN A 382 -10.86 -15.80 14.35
N MET A 383 -11.44 -16.99 14.49
CA MET A 383 -12.67 -17.22 15.25
C MET A 383 -12.44 -17.24 16.78
N SER A 384 -11.20 -17.22 17.26
CA SER A 384 -10.91 -17.12 18.69
C SER A 384 -10.95 -15.69 19.19
N ASN A 385 -10.91 -14.69 18.31
CA ASN A 385 -10.95 -13.28 18.68
C ASN A 385 -12.40 -12.83 18.98
N PRO A 386 -12.71 -12.29 20.17
CA PRO A 386 -14.04 -11.75 20.50
C PRO A 386 -14.52 -10.64 19.56
N ASP A 387 -13.61 -9.79 19.06
CA ASP A 387 -13.94 -8.68 18.16
C ASP A 387 -14.51 -9.20 16.83
N THR A 388 -14.05 -10.36 16.35
CA THR A 388 -14.59 -11.03 15.16
C THR A 388 -16.06 -11.40 15.36
N TRP A 389 -16.43 -11.95 16.52
CA TRP A 389 -17.82 -12.27 16.85
C TRP A 389 -18.69 -11.04 16.99
N LEU A 390 -18.16 -9.98 17.60
CA LEU A 390 -18.85 -8.70 17.70
C LEU A 390 -19.14 -8.14 16.31
N PHE A 391 -18.15 -8.14 15.42
CA PHE A 391 -18.31 -7.70 14.02
C PHE A 391 -19.37 -8.53 13.28
N ILE A 392 -19.33 -9.86 13.39
CA ILE A 392 -20.31 -10.77 12.80
C ILE A 392 -21.72 -10.45 13.31
N GLY A 393 -21.87 -10.30 14.64
CA GLY A 393 -23.15 -9.98 15.26
C GLY A 393 -23.72 -8.63 14.81
N VAL A 394 -22.87 -7.60 14.80
CA VAL A 394 -23.23 -6.25 14.32
C VAL A 394 -23.62 -6.28 12.85
N THR A 395 -22.84 -6.95 11.99
CA THR A 395 -23.11 -7.04 10.56
C THR A 395 -24.43 -7.76 10.29
N ILE A 396 -24.71 -8.89 10.98
CA ILE A 396 -26.00 -9.59 10.86
C ILE A 396 -27.14 -8.68 11.32
N GLY A 397 -27.00 -8.04 12.48
CA GLY A 397 -28.02 -7.16 13.05
C GLY A 397 -28.35 -5.96 12.13
N VAL A 398 -27.32 -5.25 11.68
CA VAL A 398 -27.44 -4.07 10.79
C VAL A 398 -28.04 -4.48 9.44
N THR A 399 -27.55 -5.57 8.85
CA THR A 399 -28.06 -6.05 7.55
C THR A 399 -29.52 -6.51 7.67
N CYS A 400 -29.87 -7.23 8.74
CA CYS A 400 -31.25 -7.67 9.00
C CYS A 400 -32.19 -6.47 9.18
N LEU A 401 -31.78 -5.44 9.91
CA LEU A 401 -32.57 -4.23 10.12
C LEU A 401 -32.75 -3.44 8.81
N ILE A 402 -31.67 -3.15 8.09
CA ILE A 402 -31.74 -2.39 6.83
C ILE A 402 -32.58 -3.15 5.79
N ALA A 403 -32.28 -4.41 5.57
CA ALA A 403 -32.95 -5.23 4.54
C ALA A 403 -34.39 -5.62 4.94
N GLY A 404 -34.66 -5.87 6.22
CA GLY A 404 -35.93 -6.45 6.67
C GLY A 404 -36.97 -5.43 7.15
N TRP A 405 -36.55 -4.30 7.73
CA TRP A 405 -37.48 -3.33 8.36
C TRP A 405 -38.46 -2.73 7.38
N TYR A 406 -37.96 -2.18 6.26
CA TYR A 406 -38.80 -1.49 5.29
C TYR A 406 -39.82 -2.43 4.61
N PRO A 407 -39.45 -3.60 4.04
CA PRO A 407 -40.41 -4.50 3.45
C PRO A 407 -41.45 -5.03 4.48
N GLY A 408 -41.02 -5.28 5.72
CA GLY A 408 -41.91 -5.71 6.80
C GLY A 408 -42.94 -4.63 7.16
N TRP A 409 -42.48 -3.36 7.27
CA TRP A 409 -43.39 -2.24 7.52
C TRP A 409 -44.35 -1.99 6.35
N ALA A 410 -43.83 -2.02 5.11
CA ALA A 410 -44.63 -1.86 3.91
C ALA A 410 -45.74 -2.91 3.78
N LEU A 411 -45.42 -4.20 4.01
CA LEU A 411 -46.37 -5.32 4.02
C LEU A 411 -47.41 -5.19 5.12
N SER A 412 -46.98 -4.80 6.31
CA SER A 412 -47.87 -4.63 7.47
C SER A 412 -48.80 -3.44 7.32
N SER A 413 -48.58 -2.49 6.39
CA SER A 413 -49.44 -1.33 6.17
C SER A 413 -50.63 -1.57 5.27
N PHE A 414 -50.74 -2.73 4.55
CA PHE A 414 -51.86 -3.00 3.66
C PHE A 414 -53.17 -3.12 4.41
N LEU A 415 -54.26 -2.49 3.92
CA LEU A 415 -55.61 -2.59 4.45
C LEU A 415 -56.24 -3.93 4.00
N PRO A 416 -56.88 -4.70 4.93
CA PRO A 416 -57.49 -6.02 4.63
C PRO A 416 -58.49 -5.99 3.46
N VAL A 417 -59.34 -4.95 3.41
CA VAL A 417 -60.38 -4.79 2.39
C VAL A 417 -59.81 -4.68 0.97
N ILE A 418 -58.74 -3.91 0.83
CA ILE A 418 -58.07 -3.67 -0.47
C ILE A 418 -57.31 -4.94 -0.91
N SER A 419 -56.70 -5.64 0.06
CA SER A 419 -55.95 -6.88 -0.17
C SER A 419 -56.85 -8.03 -0.64
N LEU A 420 -58.08 -8.09 -0.20
CA LEU A 420 -59.05 -9.15 -0.58
C LEU A 420 -59.77 -8.83 -1.91
N LYS A 421 -60.04 -7.57 -2.25
CA LYS A 421 -60.68 -7.16 -3.50
C LYS A 421 -59.78 -7.14 -4.75
N GLY A 422 -58.49 -7.49 -4.64
CA GLY A 422 -57.52 -7.46 -5.76
C GLY A 422 -57.13 -6.08 -6.25
N GLN A 423 -57.68 -5.00 -5.67
CA GLN A 423 -57.39 -3.58 -6.04
C GLN A 423 -56.10 -3.03 -5.45
N GLY A 424 -55.31 -3.87 -4.79
CA GLY A 424 -54.04 -3.46 -4.17
C GLY A 424 -52.98 -2.83 -5.14
N ILE A 425 -53.18 -3.00 -6.43
CA ILE A 425 -52.27 -2.49 -7.49
C ILE A 425 -52.30 -0.96 -7.58
N GLN A 426 -53.44 -0.29 -7.36
CA GLN A 426 -53.54 1.16 -7.47
C GLN A 426 -52.88 1.94 -6.30
N GLN A 427 -52.91 1.38 -5.06
CA GLN A 427 -52.20 2.00 -3.90
C GLN A 427 -50.68 1.85 -3.93
N LEU A 428 -50.18 0.89 -4.70
CA LEU A 428 -48.74 0.66 -4.87
C LEU A 428 -48.05 1.66 -5.81
N ASN A 429 -48.79 2.38 -6.64
CA ASN A 429 -48.23 3.44 -7.50
C ASN A 429 -47.59 4.56 -6.70
N SER A 430 -48.11 4.91 -5.51
CA SER A 430 -47.47 5.91 -4.64
C SER A 430 -46.17 5.40 -3.96
N LYS A 431 -45.99 4.07 -3.81
CA LYS A 431 -44.76 3.47 -3.25
C LYS A 431 -43.70 3.11 -4.31
N SER A 432 -44.00 3.31 -5.59
CA SER A 432 -43.07 3.09 -6.71
C SER A 432 -41.86 4.04 -6.66
N TYR A 433 -42.01 5.24 -6.11
CA TYR A 433 -40.92 6.25 -6.05
C TYR A 433 -39.74 5.81 -5.19
N LEU A 434 -39.97 5.15 -4.04
CA LEU A 434 -38.87 4.67 -3.20
C LEU A 434 -38.04 3.60 -3.94
N ARG A 435 -38.70 2.63 -4.58
CA ARG A 435 -38.03 1.59 -5.36
C ARG A 435 -37.19 2.20 -6.50
N LYS A 436 -37.75 3.20 -7.21
CA LYS A 436 -37.02 3.95 -8.25
C LYS A 436 -35.83 4.68 -7.66
N GLY A 437 -36.00 5.34 -6.51
CA GLY A 437 -34.91 5.99 -5.78
C GLY A 437 -33.80 5.04 -5.34
N LEU A 438 -34.17 3.86 -4.86
CA LEU A 438 -33.20 2.83 -4.47
C LEU A 438 -32.41 2.29 -5.69
N ILE A 439 -33.07 2.12 -6.84
CA ILE A 439 -32.39 1.73 -8.09
C ILE A 439 -31.43 2.84 -8.54
N VAL A 440 -31.89 4.10 -8.52
CA VAL A 440 -31.04 5.26 -8.86
C VAL A 440 -29.82 5.29 -7.94
N PHE A 441 -29.99 5.18 -6.63
CA PHE A 441 -28.89 5.16 -5.68
C PHE A 441 -27.89 4.02 -5.98
N GLN A 442 -28.40 2.78 -6.19
CA GLN A 442 -27.59 1.62 -6.50
C GLN A 442 -26.73 1.81 -7.76
N PHE A 443 -27.34 2.32 -8.86
CA PHE A 443 -26.59 2.60 -10.09
C PHE A 443 -25.68 3.81 -9.96
N THR A 444 -26.02 4.82 -9.15
CA THR A 444 -25.14 5.95 -8.84
C THR A 444 -23.84 5.44 -8.21
N VAL A 445 -23.92 4.60 -7.19
CA VAL A 445 -22.71 4.02 -6.54
C VAL A 445 -21.92 3.14 -7.52
N SER A 446 -22.60 2.30 -8.32
CA SER A 446 -21.92 1.51 -9.35
C SER A 446 -21.18 2.37 -10.38
N LEU A 447 -21.78 3.48 -10.80
CA LEU A 447 -21.16 4.45 -11.72
C LEU A 447 -19.99 5.18 -11.07
N LEU A 448 -20.05 5.50 -9.78
CA LEU A 448 -18.92 6.06 -9.04
C LEU A 448 -17.70 5.12 -9.09
N PHE A 449 -17.91 3.82 -8.91
CA PHE A 449 -16.81 2.84 -9.02
C PHE A 449 -16.30 2.73 -10.46
N ILE A 450 -17.18 2.73 -11.48
CA ILE A 450 -16.76 2.66 -12.90
C ILE A 450 -15.91 3.88 -13.25
N ILE A 451 -16.38 5.10 -12.94
CA ILE A 451 -15.67 6.35 -13.25
C ILE A 451 -14.36 6.41 -12.47
N GLY A 452 -14.36 6.05 -11.17
CA GLY A 452 -13.18 6.01 -10.33
C GLY A 452 -12.12 5.06 -10.89
N THR A 453 -12.51 3.83 -11.23
CA THR A 453 -11.61 2.83 -11.84
C THR A 453 -10.99 3.31 -13.15
N MET A 454 -11.79 3.91 -14.05
CA MET A 454 -11.29 4.44 -15.31
C MET A 454 -10.29 5.58 -15.12
N MET A 455 -10.54 6.47 -14.14
CA MET A 455 -9.65 7.59 -13.87
C MET A 455 -8.35 7.18 -13.18
N VAL A 456 -8.44 6.30 -12.17
CA VAL A 456 -7.23 5.75 -11.50
C VAL A 456 -6.38 4.98 -12.50
N GLY A 457 -6.99 4.12 -13.33
CA GLY A 457 -6.27 3.42 -14.39
C GLY A 457 -5.60 4.37 -15.40
N ARG A 458 -6.27 5.50 -15.75
CA ARG A 458 -5.69 6.52 -16.62
C ARG A 458 -4.51 7.25 -15.96
N GLN A 459 -4.58 7.58 -14.68
CA GLN A 459 -3.48 8.23 -13.95
C GLN A 459 -2.27 7.28 -13.87
N ILE A 460 -2.46 6.01 -13.54
CA ILE A 460 -1.39 5.01 -13.54
C ILE A 460 -0.75 4.87 -14.93
N HIS A 461 -1.57 4.78 -15.97
CA HIS A 461 -1.05 4.72 -17.35
C HIS A 461 -0.24 5.98 -17.71
N TYR A 462 -0.68 7.15 -17.27
CA TYR A 462 0.05 8.42 -17.44
C TYR A 462 1.41 8.35 -16.73
N MET A 463 1.46 7.96 -15.45
CA MET A 463 2.68 7.87 -14.64
C MET A 463 3.71 6.90 -15.26
N LEU A 464 3.27 5.75 -15.74
CA LEU A 464 4.17 4.73 -16.31
C LEU A 464 4.65 5.03 -17.73
N ASN A 465 3.95 5.89 -18.48
CA ASN A 465 4.23 6.13 -19.90
C ASN A 465 4.63 7.57 -20.23
N THR A 466 4.65 8.47 -19.24
CA THR A 466 5.18 9.84 -19.41
C THR A 466 6.70 9.78 -19.62
N ASP A 467 7.24 10.71 -20.39
CA ASP A 467 8.68 10.92 -20.51
C ASP A 467 9.24 11.38 -19.17
N LEU A 468 9.98 10.51 -18.50
CA LEU A 468 10.60 10.77 -17.21
C LEU A 468 11.91 11.56 -17.32
N GLY A 469 12.39 11.83 -18.55
CA GLY A 469 13.66 12.51 -18.80
C GLY A 469 14.84 11.53 -18.88
N PHE A 470 14.60 10.23 -18.80
CA PHE A 470 15.61 9.17 -18.93
C PHE A 470 15.06 7.90 -19.60
N ASN A 471 15.97 7.07 -20.11
CA ASN A 471 15.63 5.75 -20.66
C ASN A 471 15.51 4.71 -19.54
N LYS A 472 14.42 3.93 -19.54
CA LYS A 472 14.16 2.86 -18.58
C LYS A 472 14.27 1.45 -19.15
N ASP A 473 14.29 1.33 -20.49
CA ASP A 473 14.15 0.06 -21.17
C ASP A 473 15.48 -0.72 -21.20
N ALA A 474 15.38 -2.03 -20.98
CA ALA A 474 16.48 -2.97 -21.08
C ALA A 474 17.69 -2.63 -20.17
N ILE A 475 17.44 -2.12 -18.97
CA ILE A 475 18.47 -1.86 -17.95
C ILE A 475 18.30 -2.85 -16.82
N VAL A 476 19.41 -3.50 -16.44
CA VAL A 476 19.50 -4.40 -15.28
C VAL A 476 20.38 -3.75 -14.25
N SER A 477 19.86 -3.57 -13.03
CA SER A 477 20.58 -3.05 -11.88
C SER A 477 21.00 -4.23 -10.99
N ILE A 478 22.31 -4.30 -10.66
CA ILE A 478 22.94 -5.35 -9.88
C ILE A 478 23.49 -4.72 -8.61
N ASP A 479 23.08 -5.22 -7.45
CA ASP A 479 23.56 -4.71 -6.17
C ASP A 479 24.98 -5.20 -5.88
N ILE A 480 25.86 -4.30 -5.46
CA ILE A 480 27.25 -4.59 -5.11
C ILE A 480 27.36 -4.63 -3.58
N PRO A 481 27.99 -5.68 -3.01
CA PRO A 481 28.20 -5.78 -1.57
C PRO A 481 28.97 -4.56 -1.02
N ARG A 482 28.51 -4.02 0.13
CA ARG A 482 29.17 -2.89 0.80
C ARG A 482 30.53 -3.32 1.37
N GLY A 483 31.39 -2.34 1.69
CA GLY A 483 32.68 -2.60 2.34
C GLY A 483 33.73 -3.32 1.46
N GLN A 484 33.44 -3.59 0.19
CA GLN A 484 34.38 -4.27 -0.70
C GLN A 484 35.46 -3.32 -1.25
N PRO A 485 36.69 -3.84 -1.50
CA PRO A 485 37.73 -3.03 -2.13
C PRO A 485 37.31 -2.48 -3.49
N ASN A 486 37.62 -1.22 -3.78
CA ASN A 486 37.21 -0.54 -5.00
C ASN A 486 37.66 -1.27 -6.29
N ASN A 487 38.84 -1.87 -6.28
CA ASN A 487 39.37 -2.61 -7.44
C ASN A 487 38.47 -3.80 -7.85
N ARG A 488 37.75 -4.44 -6.93
CA ARG A 488 36.81 -5.53 -7.26
C ARG A 488 35.61 -5.01 -8.04
N LYS A 489 35.11 -3.82 -7.71
CA LYS A 489 33.99 -3.17 -8.42
C LYS A 489 34.35 -2.88 -9.88
N ASP A 490 35.55 -2.35 -10.09
CA ASP A 490 36.06 -2.05 -11.43
C ASP A 490 36.30 -3.34 -12.26
N VAL A 491 36.80 -4.41 -11.62
CA VAL A 491 36.94 -5.73 -12.24
C VAL A 491 35.59 -6.27 -12.68
N LEU A 492 34.57 -6.23 -11.80
CA LEU A 492 33.22 -6.68 -12.14
C LEU A 492 32.65 -5.87 -13.30
N ALA A 493 32.74 -4.52 -13.25
CA ALA A 493 32.25 -3.67 -14.33
C ALA A 493 32.93 -3.98 -15.67
N THR A 494 34.22 -4.32 -15.65
CA THR A 494 34.98 -4.71 -16.85
C THR A 494 34.53 -6.07 -17.39
N GLU A 495 34.41 -7.08 -16.53
CA GLU A 495 33.91 -8.41 -16.92
C GLU A 495 32.51 -8.29 -17.54
N MET A 496 31.60 -7.50 -16.92
CA MET A 496 30.25 -7.28 -17.45
C MET A 496 30.25 -6.60 -18.84
N ARG A 497 31.15 -5.63 -19.09
CA ARG A 497 31.28 -4.97 -20.42
C ARG A 497 31.65 -5.93 -21.54
N HIS A 498 32.36 -7.00 -21.23
CA HIS A 498 32.80 -8.01 -22.22
C HIS A 498 31.73 -9.08 -22.52
N LEU A 499 30.61 -9.11 -21.79
CA LEU A 499 29.56 -10.09 -22.05
C LEU A 499 28.81 -9.75 -23.35
N ALA A 500 28.64 -10.78 -24.19
CA ALA A 500 27.87 -10.64 -25.43
C ALA A 500 26.40 -10.31 -25.10
N GLY A 501 25.89 -9.18 -25.60
CA GLY A 501 24.56 -8.66 -25.34
C GLY A 501 24.52 -7.52 -24.34
N VAL A 502 25.62 -7.16 -23.72
CA VAL A 502 25.77 -5.92 -22.93
C VAL A 502 26.16 -4.79 -23.85
N GLN A 503 25.44 -3.67 -23.79
CA GLN A 503 25.71 -2.47 -24.55
C GLN A 503 26.58 -1.48 -23.77
N GLN A 504 26.25 -1.27 -22.51
CA GLN A 504 26.92 -0.29 -21.64
C GLN A 504 26.82 -0.70 -20.18
N VAL A 505 27.79 -0.31 -19.37
CA VAL A 505 27.83 -0.57 -17.94
C VAL A 505 28.24 0.70 -17.20
N SER A 506 27.54 1.01 -16.11
CA SER A 506 27.83 2.14 -15.23
C SER A 506 27.89 1.69 -13.76
N LEU A 507 28.88 2.19 -13.03
CA LEU A 507 28.98 2.06 -11.59
C LEU A 507 28.39 3.32 -10.93
N ASN A 508 27.35 3.15 -10.11
CA ASN A 508 26.58 4.24 -9.52
C ASN A 508 26.08 3.90 -8.11
N THR A 509 25.42 4.83 -7.46
CA THR A 509 24.76 4.58 -6.16
C THR A 509 23.31 4.18 -6.29
N ALA A 510 22.59 4.73 -7.28
CA ALA A 510 21.19 4.41 -7.52
C ALA A 510 20.77 4.65 -8.99
N ASP A 511 19.62 4.12 -9.39
CA ASP A 511 18.96 4.42 -10.65
C ASP A 511 18.40 5.87 -10.61
N PRO A 512 18.11 6.54 -11.77
CA PRO A 512 17.66 7.94 -11.80
C PRO A 512 16.39 8.22 -11.00
N GLU A 513 15.44 7.29 -10.95
CA GLU A 513 14.26 7.35 -10.09
C GLU A 513 14.36 6.23 -9.06
N SER A 514 14.68 6.59 -7.83
CA SER A 514 14.86 5.65 -6.73
C SER A 514 14.51 6.29 -5.40
N ARG A 515 13.81 5.53 -4.53
CA ARG A 515 13.59 5.95 -3.14
C ARG A 515 14.90 6.09 -2.34
N ASN A 516 15.97 5.49 -2.84
CA ASN A 516 17.27 5.50 -2.18
C ASN A 516 18.10 6.76 -2.43
N HIS A 517 17.65 7.72 -3.26
CA HIS A 517 18.29 9.04 -3.39
C HIS A 517 18.33 9.85 -2.10
N ALA A 518 17.55 9.45 -1.09
CA ALA A 518 17.59 10.06 0.25
C ALA A 518 18.94 9.90 0.98
N ILE A 519 19.88 9.14 0.42
CA ILE A 519 21.20 8.94 1.02
C ILE A 519 22.01 10.25 1.08
N PHE A 520 21.69 11.21 0.22
CA PHE A 520 22.39 12.50 0.17
C PHE A 520 21.41 13.68 0.04
N GLY A 521 20.64 13.95 1.12
CA GLY A 521 20.11 15.30 1.30
C GLY A 521 21.32 16.22 1.54
N THR A 522 22.01 16.61 0.47
CA THR A 522 23.19 17.44 0.63
C THR A 522 22.81 18.91 0.62
N SER A 523 23.36 19.65 1.56
CA SER A 523 23.28 21.11 1.58
C SER A 523 24.39 21.70 0.72
N ILE A 524 24.01 22.28 -0.41
CA ILE A 524 24.96 22.91 -1.34
C ILE A 524 24.93 24.41 -1.18
N GLU A 525 26.11 24.98 -0.90
CA GLU A 525 26.33 26.43 -0.81
C GLU A 525 27.01 26.94 -2.07
N TYR A 526 26.44 27.99 -2.64
CA TYR A 526 27.09 28.79 -3.67
C TYR A 526 27.35 30.18 -3.13
N LYS A 527 28.65 30.57 -3.05
CA LYS A 527 29.11 31.91 -2.66
C LYS A 527 29.26 32.79 -3.89
N GLY A 528 28.17 33.48 -4.25
CA GLY A 528 28.13 34.43 -5.36
C GLY A 528 27.82 35.85 -4.93
N ALA A 529 27.06 36.58 -5.75
CA ALA A 529 26.56 37.91 -5.36
C ALA A 529 25.61 37.87 -4.15
N THR A 530 24.89 36.74 -3.97
CA THR A 530 24.12 36.38 -2.75
C THR A 530 24.52 34.98 -2.38
N ASP A 531 24.84 34.75 -1.10
CA ASP A 531 25.10 33.39 -0.62
C ASP A 531 23.79 32.59 -0.63
N VAL A 532 23.76 31.54 -1.45
CA VAL A 532 22.60 30.68 -1.59
C VAL A 532 22.94 29.28 -1.13
N ASN A 533 22.13 28.75 -0.22
CA ASN A 533 22.21 27.37 0.24
C ASN A 533 20.92 26.63 -0.14
N ILE A 534 21.04 25.50 -0.81
CA ILE A 534 19.91 24.66 -1.21
C ILE A 534 20.07 23.24 -0.70
N GLN A 535 18.94 22.60 -0.43
CA GLN A 535 18.88 21.14 -0.25
C GLN A 535 18.70 20.49 -1.62
N ALA A 536 19.57 19.55 -1.96
CA ALA A 536 19.53 18.83 -3.22
C ALA A 536 19.59 17.32 -2.97
N GLY A 537 18.88 16.54 -3.78
CA GLY A 537 19.16 15.13 -3.93
C GLY A 537 20.49 14.92 -4.65
N GLY A 538 21.11 13.76 -4.46
CA GLY A 538 22.35 13.53 -5.18
C GLY A 538 22.76 12.07 -5.28
N ASP A 539 23.53 11.75 -6.33
CA ASP A 539 24.12 10.44 -6.55
C ASP A 539 25.57 10.53 -6.95
N TYR A 540 26.33 9.49 -6.59
CA TYR A 540 27.66 9.27 -7.15
C TYR A 540 27.54 8.43 -8.41
N ILE A 541 28.11 8.93 -9.51
CA ILE A 541 28.03 8.29 -10.82
C ILE A 541 29.39 8.24 -11.52
N ASP A 542 29.54 7.32 -12.46
CA ASP A 542 30.68 7.29 -13.38
C ASP A 542 30.36 8.04 -14.68
N SER A 543 31.34 8.12 -15.56
CA SER A 543 31.21 8.79 -16.86
C SER A 543 30.22 8.12 -17.83
N SER A 544 29.84 6.88 -17.57
CA SER A 544 28.90 6.10 -18.42
C SER A 544 27.45 6.36 -18.07
N TYR A 545 27.15 6.83 -16.87
CA TYR A 545 25.77 6.95 -16.34
C TYR A 545 24.87 7.83 -17.21
N ILE A 546 25.31 9.06 -17.52
CA ILE A 546 24.51 10.03 -18.30
C ILE A 546 24.08 9.43 -19.64
N SER A 547 25.01 8.74 -20.33
CA SER A 547 24.71 8.12 -21.63
C SER A 547 23.92 6.82 -21.52
N LEU A 548 24.14 6.03 -20.46
CA LEU A 548 23.43 4.78 -20.22
C LEU A 548 21.92 5.03 -20.02
N TYR A 549 21.60 6.03 -19.19
CA TYR A 549 20.21 6.43 -18.94
C TYR A 549 19.67 7.44 -19.95
N GLY A 550 20.51 7.93 -20.89
CA GLY A 550 20.09 8.88 -21.93
C GLY A 550 19.70 10.25 -21.40
N LEU A 551 20.28 10.66 -20.25
CA LEU A 551 20.08 12.01 -19.71
C LEU A 551 20.65 13.05 -20.69
N THR A 552 19.91 14.13 -20.93
CA THR A 552 20.30 15.15 -21.91
C THR A 552 21.11 16.27 -21.24
N LEU A 553 22.37 16.47 -21.67
CA LEU A 553 23.18 17.63 -21.27
C LEU A 553 22.66 18.87 -21.99
N VAL A 554 22.32 19.93 -21.23
CA VAL A 554 21.89 21.23 -21.76
C VAL A 554 22.99 22.27 -21.73
N ALA A 555 24.03 22.08 -20.89
CA ALA A 555 25.21 22.92 -20.85
C ALA A 555 26.43 22.15 -20.32
N GLY A 556 27.65 22.58 -20.71
CA GLY A 556 28.86 21.98 -20.21
C GLY A 556 29.19 20.61 -20.80
N ARG A 557 29.81 19.74 -20.00
CA ARG A 557 30.28 18.41 -20.40
C ARG A 557 29.96 17.34 -19.35
N ASN A 558 30.04 16.08 -19.74
CA ASN A 558 30.00 14.92 -18.85
C ASN A 558 31.30 14.73 -18.06
N PHE A 559 31.31 13.84 -17.09
CA PHE A 559 32.50 13.43 -16.34
C PHE A 559 33.52 12.76 -17.25
N TYR A 560 34.81 13.11 -17.01
CA TYR A 560 35.93 12.32 -17.47
C TYR A 560 36.49 11.47 -16.33
N ILE A 561 37.25 10.42 -16.64
CA ILE A 561 37.91 9.58 -15.63
C ILE A 561 38.83 10.43 -14.71
N SER A 562 39.39 11.50 -15.24
CA SER A 562 40.21 12.45 -14.47
C SER A 562 39.44 13.28 -13.45
N ASP A 563 38.13 13.46 -13.62
CA ASP A 563 37.25 14.21 -12.69
C ASP A 563 36.91 13.39 -11.45
N THR A 564 37.25 12.10 -11.47
CA THR A 564 36.92 11.19 -10.36
C THR A 564 37.86 11.46 -9.18
N THR A 565 37.28 12.01 -8.14
CA THR A 565 38.00 12.28 -6.89
C THR A 565 38.30 10.99 -6.17
N ARG A 566 39.53 10.61 -5.96
CA ARG A 566 39.89 9.59 -4.97
C ARG A 566 39.90 10.28 -3.60
N ARG A 567 38.98 9.98 -2.73
CA ARG A 567 39.14 10.23 -1.31
C ARG A 567 40.40 9.47 -0.90
N GLY A 568 41.52 10.21 -0.76
CA GLY A 568 42.74 9.64 -0.23
C GLY A 568 42.39 9.11 1.17
N ILE A 569 42.37 7.78 1.31
CA ILE A 569 42.58 7.18 2.63
C ILE A 569 43.93 7.72 3.04
N PRO A 570 44.09 8.53 4.13
CA PRO A 570 45.35 9.03 4.53
C PRO A 570 46.31 7.86 4.68
N ALA A 571 47.40 7.84 4.01
CA ALA A 571 48.43 6.80 4.12
C ALA A 571 49.00 6.72 5.53
N SER A 572 48.68 7.69 6.38
CA SER A 572 48.90 7.68 7.82
C SER A 572 47.95 8.69 8.49
N ALA A 573 47.55 8.40 9.74
CA ALA A 573 46.65 9.21 10.57
C ALA A 573 47.20 10.66 10.88
N SER A 574 48.34 11.00 10.38
CA SER A 574 49.03 12.28 10.63
C SER A 574 49.21 13.18 9.39
N ALA A 575 48.71 12.77 8.21
CA ALA A 575 48.74 13.64 7.03
C ALA A 575 47.50 14.55 7.00
N PRO A 576 47.68 15.90 6.81
CA PRO A 576 46.51 16.77 6.62
C PRO A 576 45.75 16.32 5.39
N ALA A 577 44.45 16.06 5.55
CA ALA A 577 43.58 15.77 4.44
C ALA A 577 43.58 16.95 3.46
N GLN A 578 44.10 16.76 2.26
CA GLN A 578 43.92 17.76 1.22
C GLN A 578 42.41 17.87 0.91
N PRO A 579 41.87 19.10 0.81
CA PRO A 579 40.49 19.28 0.45
C PRO A 579 40.26 18.61 -0.91
N ALA A 580 39.43 17.61 -0.94
CA ALA A 580 39.11 16.94 -2.18
C ALA A 580 38.28 17.90 -3.05
N SER A 581 38.81 18.27 -4.22
CA SER A 581 38.03 19.00 -5.23
C SER A 581 37.22 18.01 -6.01
N SER A 582 35.90 18.19 -6.07
CA SER A 582 34.96 17.35 -6.79
C SER A 582 34.45 18.07 -8.05
N ALA A 583 33.99 17.30 -9.02
CA ALA A 583 33.23 17.83 -10.14
C ALA A 583 31.74 17.55 -9.92
N TYR A 584 30.88 18.50 -10.29
CA TYR A 584 29.43 18.40 -10.15
C TYR A 584 28.71 18.56 -11.48
N ILE A 585 27.66 17.77 -11.69
CA ILE A 585 26.65 17.99 -12.74
C ILE A 585 25.32 18.25 -12.06
N LEU A 586 24.66 19.37 -12.38
CA LEU A 586 23.39 19.79 -11.82
C LEU A 586 22.24 19.43 -12.76
N ASN A 587 20.99 19.31 -12.25
CA ASN A 587 19.83 19.46 -13.12
C ASN A 587 19.44 20.95 -13.27
N GLU A 588 18.54 21.27 -14.22
CA GLU A 588 18.12 22.67 -14.48
C GLU A 588 17.48 23.29 -13.24
N THR A 589 16.69 22.53 -12.47
CA THR A 589 16.06 22.97 -11.22
C THR A 589 17.10 23.35 -10.16
N ALA A 590 18.20 22.59 -10.00
CA ALA A 590 19.27 22.94 -9.08
C ALA A 590 20.00 24.23 -9.53
N ALA A 591 20.31 24.36 -10.81
CA ALA A 591 20.94 25.57 -11.35
C ALA A 591 20.06 26.81 -11.11
N LYS A 592 18.75 26.69 -11.33
CA LYS A 592 17.80 27.78 -11.07
C LYS A 592 17.65 28.11 -9.58
N ALA A 593 17.61 27.09 -8.71
CA ALA A 593 17.52 27.28 -7.25
C ALA A 593 18.76 27.99 -6.69
N LEU A 594 19.95 27.78 -7.30
CA LEU A 594 21.20 28.47 -6.97
C LEU A 594 21.27 29.90 -7.56
N GLY A 595 20.23 30.39 -8.27
CA GLY A 595 20.11 31.74 -8.79
C GLY A 595 20.57 31.94 -10.22
N PHE A 596 20.95 30.88 -10.94
CA PHE A 596 21.39 31.01 -12.34
C PHE A 596 20.21 31.13 -13.30
N GLN A 597 20.21 32.17 -14.14
CA GLN A 597 19.11 32.40 -15.11
C GLN A 597 19.20 31.45 -16.31
N ARG A 598 20.40 31.08 -16.72
CA ARG A 598 20.65 30.14 -17.81
C ARG A 598 21.53 29.00 -17.31
N PRO A 599 21.27 27.74 -17.70
CA PRO A 599 22.11 26.60 -17.30
C PRO A 599 23.60 26.76 -17.57
N ALA A 600 23.97 27.44 -18.67
CA ALA A 600 25.37 27.69 -19.01
C ALA A 600 26.11 28.59 -18.00
N ASP A 601 25.40 29.45 -17.29
CA ASP A 601 26.01 30.39 -16.33
C ASP A 601 26.48 29.67 -15.04
N ALA A 602 25.95 28.47 -14.77
CA ALA A 602 26.36 27.61 -13.65
C ALA A 602 27.70 26.89 -13.93
N VAL A 603 28.03 26.64 -15.23
CA VAL A 603 29.22 25.88 -15.58
C VAL A 603 30.49 26.68 -15.25
N GLY A 604 31.44 26.05 -14.58
CA GLY A 604 32.68 26.66 -14.09
C GLY A 604 32.57 27.29 -12.70
N GLN A 605 31.38 27.38 -12.12
CA GLN A 605 31.22 27.94 -10.76
C GLN A 605 31.66 26.95 -9.68
N GLN A 606 32.19 27.50 -8.57
CA GLN A 606 32.60 26.73 -7.41
C GLN A 606 31.45 26.61 -6.41
N MET A 607 31.23 25.43 -5.88
CA MET A 607 30.21 25.12 -4.88
C MET A 607 30.80 24.32 -3.74
N MET A 608 30.16 24.40 -2.56
CA MET A 608 30.54 23.63 -1.39
C MET A 608 29.40 22.69 -0.98
N ASP A 609 29.74 21.42 -0.87
CA ASP A 609 28.89 20.39 -0.27
C ASP A 609 29.18 20.30 1.22
N HIS A 610 28.23 20.74 2.06
CA HIS A 610 28.35 20.73 3.51
C HIS A 610 28.28 19.35 4.16
N SER A 611 27.73 18.33 3.45
CA SER A 611 27.66 16.97 4.01
C SER A 611 29.05 16.34 4.19
N GLY A 612 30.01 16.74 3.38
CA GLY A 612 31.39 16.25 3.39
C GLY A 612 32.44 17.32 3.40
N GLU A 613 32.06 18.61 3.51
CA GLU A 613 32.97 19.77 3.36
C GLU A 613 33.78 19.72 2.06
N ILE A 614 33.14 19.26 0.97
CA ILE A 614 33.81 19.07 -0.32
C ILE A 614 33.53 20.28 -1.22
N SER A 615 34.57 21.04 -1.56
CA SER A 615 34.49 22.07 -2.60
C SER A 615 34.56 21.41 -3.98
N GLY A 616 33.77 21.86 -4.92
CA GLY A 616 33.83 21.35 -6.30
C GLY A 616 33.36 22.33 -7.36
N THR A 617 33.65 22.00 -8.62
CA THR A 617 33.32 22.83 -9.78
C THR A 617 32.18 22.23 -10.54
N VAL A 618 31.17 23.00 -10.92
CA VAL A 618 30.10 22.60 -11.84
C VAL A 618 30.69 22.44 -13.25
N ILE A 619 30.66 21.24 -13.78
CA ILE A 619 31.16 20.91 -15.13
C ILE A 619 30.09 20.79 -16.18
N GLY A 620 28.84 20.58 -15.77
CA GLY A 620 27.71 20.42 -16.67
C GLY A 620 26.37 20.62 -16.01
N VAL A 621 25.35 20.80 -16.84
CA VAL A 621 23.94 20.84 -16.43
C VAL A 621 23.15 19.89 -17.32
N VAL A 622 22.38 19.00 -16.72
CA VAL A 622 21.45 18.12 -17.43
C VAL A 622 20.04 18.69 -17.39
N LYS A 623 19.23 18.33 -18.41
CA LYS A 623 17.81 18.63 -18.42
C LYS A 623 17.12 18.01 -17.20
N ASP A 624 16.08 18.65 -16.72
CA ASP A 624 15.28 18.12 -15.62
C ASP A 624 14.74 16.72 -15.92
N PHE A 625 14.78 15.86 -14.92
CA PHE A 625 14.29 14.49 -14.94
C PHE A 625 13.58 14.18 -13.62
N HIS A 626 12.70 13.19 -13.63
CA HIS A 626 12.00 12.76 -12.42
C HIS A 626 12.91 11.87 -11.56
N SER A 627 13.42 12.40 -10.46
CA SER A 627 14.20 11.63 -9.48
C SER A 627 13.34 10.96 -8.41
N ASP A 628 12.14 11.45 -8.24
CA ASP A 628 11.14 10.95 -7.28
C ASP A 628 9.86 10.57 -7.99
N ASP A 629 8.90 10.00 -7.26
CA ASP A 629 7.60 9.64 -7.80
C ASP A 629 6.80 10.89 -8.24
N MET A 630 5.76 10.67 -9.05
CA MET A 630 4.92 11.73 -9.63
C MET A 630 4.08 12.52 -8.62
N HIS A 631 4.14 12.19 -7.33
CA HIS A 631 3.51 12.98 -6.27
C HIS A 631 4.31 14.25 -5.95
N GLN A 632 5.61 14.24 -6.22
CA GLN A 632 6.50 15.35 -5.91
C GLN A 632 6.89 16.11 -7.18
N GLN A 633 7.21 17.40 -7.01
CA GLN A 633 7.82 18.18 -8.08
C GLN A 633 9.28 17.78 -8.24
N ILE A 634 9.83 17.97 -9.46
CA ILE A 634 11.25 17.79 -9.71
C ILE A 634 12.03 18.69 -8.76
N ARG A 635 12.90 18.09 -7.97
CA ARG A 635 13.73 18.79 -6.98
C ARG A 635 15.10 19.12 -7.53
N PRO A 636 15.85 20.03 -6.90
CA PRO A 636 17.26 20.20 -7.15
C PRO A 636 18.00 18.87 -7.01
N PHE A 637 18.83 18.53 -8.00
CA PHE A 637 19.57 17.27 -8.02
C PHE A 637 21.01 17.47 -8.53
N ILE A 638 21.95 16.73 -7.93
CA ILE A 638 23.38 16.90 -8.16
C ILE A 638 24.02 15.54 -8.35
N PHE A 639 24.73 15.38 -9.44
CA PHE A 639 25.61 14.24 -9.66
C PHE A 639 27.05 14.61 -9.29
N SER A 640 27.74 13.68 -8.62
CA SER A 640 29.13 13.78 -8.21
C SER A 640 29.89 12.55 -8.67
N SER A 641 31.18 12.70 -9.00
CA SER A 641 32.02 11.56 -9.37
C SER A 641 32.99 11.24 -8.28
N MET A 642 32.82 10.10 -7.58
CA MET A 642 33.73 9.65 -6.54
C MET A 642 34.14 8.19 -6.76
N ALA A 643 35.44 7.92 -6.85
CA ALA A 643 35.94 6.57 -7.03
C ALA A 643 35.52 5.66 -5.86
N GLY A 644 34.92 4.51 -6.20
CA GLY A 644 34.65 3.46 -5.23
C GLY A 644 33.41 3.60 -4.37
N THR A 645 32.62 4.66 -4.54
CA THR A 645 31.37 4.86 -3.77
C THR A 645 30.18 4.10 -4.35
N GLY A 646 30.23 3.67 -5.62
CA GLY A 646 29.14 2.94 -6.26
C GLY A 646 28.74 1.68 -5.47
N SER A 647 27.45 1.56 -5.16
CA SER A 647 26.84 0.39 -4.51
C SER A 647 25.99 -0.44 -5.47
N GLN A 648 25.90 0.01 -6.72
CA GLN A 648 25.10 -0.61 -7.77
C GLN A 648 25.85 -0.59 -9.10
N LEU A 649 25.66 -1.64 -9.88
CA LEU A 649 26.13 -1.74 -11.26
C LEU A 649 24.93 -1.75 -12.18
N SER A 650 24.76 -0.72 -13.01
CA SER A 650 23.69 -0.64 -13.99
C SER A 650 24.22 -1.13 -15.36
N VAL A 651 23.52 -2.08 -15.95
CA VAL A 651 23.89 -2.76 -17.19
C VAL A 651 22.80 -2.57 -18.23
N LYS A 652 23.11 -1.85 -19.30
CA LYS A 652 22.23 -1.67 -20.45
C LYS A 652 22.39 -2.82 -21.43
N LEU A 653 21.28 -3.49 -21.73
CA LEU A 653 21.24 -4.61 -22.65
C LEU A 653 21.03 -4.13 -24.09
N SER A 654 21.57 -4.86 -25.07
CA SER A 654 21.31 -4.59 -26.48
C SER A 654 19.86 -4.92 -26.82
N SER A 655 19.11 -3.96 -27.34
CA SER A 655 17.70 -4.15 -27.72
C SER A 655 17.50 -5.04 -28.95
N ALA A 656 18.55 -5.31 -29.72
CA ALA A 656 18.46 -6.06 -30.98
C ALA A 656 18.45 -7.58 -30.73
N GLY A 657 17.27 -8.19 -30.83
CA GLY A 657 17.13 -9.65 -31.03
C GLY A 657 17.18 -10.52 -29.77
N PHE A 658 16.78 -10.02 -28.62
CA PHE A 658 16.63 -10.83 -27.41
C PHE A 658 15.39 -11.75 -27.47
N SER A 659 15.61 -13.06 -27.63
CA SER A 659 14.64 -14.07 -27.25
C SER A 659 14.76 -14.33 -25.73
N ALA A 660 13.69 -14.79 -25.07
CA ALA A 660 13.70 -15.12 -23.65
C ALA A 660 14.84 -16.10 -23.25
N GLY A 661 15.23 -17.02 -24.16
CA GLY A 661 16.35 -17.95 -23.95
C GLY A 661 17.72 -17.25 -23.94
N LYS A 662 17.92 -16.25 -24.80
CA LYS A 662 19.16 -15.45 -24.81
C LYS A 662 19.29 -14.58 -23.56
N LEU A 663 18.18 -13.98 -23.10
CA LEU A 663 18.16 -13.22 -21.85
C LEU A 663 18.55 -14.08 -20.67
N LYS A 664 17.92 -15.27 -20.51
CA LYS A 664 18.26 -16.21 -19.45
C LYS A 664 19.75 -16.63 -19.47
N THR A 665 20.31 -16.82 -20.67
CA THR A 665 21.74 -17.15 -20.83
C THR A 665 22.63 -15.98 -20.41
N LEU A 666 22.27 -14.75 -20.77
CA LEU A 666 23.01 -13.54 -20.39
C LEU A 666 22.99 -13.34 -18.88
N ILE A 667 21.83 -13.43 -18.23
CA ILE A 667 21.72 -13.32 -16.77
C ILE A 667 22.60 -14.36 -16.07
N ARG A 668 22.60 -15.63 -16.54
CA ARG A 668 23.49 -16.68 -16.01
C ARG A 668 24.98 -16.35 -16.19
N ASN A 669 25.37 -15.74 -17.32
CA ASN A 669 26.74 -15.30 -17.55
C ASN A 669 27.12 -14.13 -16.62
N MET A 670 26.19 -13.20 -16.36
CA MET A 670 26.37 -12.13 -15.37
C MET A 670 26.55 -12.71 -13.95
N GLU A 671 25.72 -13.69 -13.59
CA GLU A 671 25.82 -14.39 -12.31
C GLU A 671 27.18 -15.10 -12.17
N ALA A 672 27.67 -15.74 -13.21
CA ALA A 672 28.99 -16.39 -13.20
C ALA A 672 30.13 -15.36 -13.04
N ALA A 673 30.08 -14.22 -13.71
CA ALA A 673 31.05 -13.13 -13.56
C ALA A 673 31.00 -12.50 -12.16
N PHE A 674 29.79 -12.31 -11.62
CA PHE A 674 29.59 -11.81 -10.26
C PHE A 674 30.15 -12.77 -9.21
N SER A 675 29.79 -14.06 -9.30
CA SER A 675 30.25 -15.09 -8.35
C SER A 675 31.78 -15.30 -8.37
N LYS A 676 32.40 -15.09 -9.53
CA LYS A 676 33.88 -15.11 -9.65
C LYS A 676 34.51 -13.93 -8.90
N THR A 677 33.88 -12.75 -8.95
CA THR A 677 34.41 -11.52 -8.32
C THR A 677 34.07 -11.46 -6.82
N TYR A 678 32.88 -11.93 -6.44
CA TYR A 678 32.36 -11.95 -5.08
C TYR A 678 31.94 -13.39 -4.67
N PRO A 679 32.90 -14.26 -4.39
CA PRO A 679 32.60 -15.63 -4.00
C PRO A 679 31.75 -15.69 -2.72
N GLY A 680 30.70 -16.55 -2.73
CA GLY A 680 29.80 -16.71 -1.57
C GLY A 680 28.80 -15.58 -1.36
N THR A 681 28.71 -14.64 -2.27
CA THR A 681 27.67 -13.58 -2.26
C THR A 681 26.59 -13.93 -3.27
N GLU A 682 25.35 -13.77 -2.89
CA GLU A 682 24.21 -13.99 -3.78
C GLU A 682 24.20 -12.96 -4.90
N PHE A 683 23.96 -13.40 -6.14
CA PHE A 683 23.77 -12.50 -7.28
C PHE A 683 22.35 -11.97 -7.27
N ARG A 684 22.20 -10.68 -6.92
CA ARG A 684 20.93 -9.97 -6.91
C ARG A 684 20.88 -9.00 -8.06
N TYR A 685 19.81 -9.09 -8.82
CA TYR A 685 19.54 -8.13 -9.90
C TYR A 685 18.07 -7.82 -9.97
N ARG A 686 17.75 -6.67 -10.54
CA ARG A 686 16.39 -6.23 -10.84
C ARG A 686 16.38 -5.53 -12.19
N PHE A 687 15.25 -5.60 -12.87
CA PHE A 687 15.03 -4.77 -14.05
C PHE A 687 14.57 -3.38 -13.60
N PHE A 688 15.13 -2.35 -14.21
CA PHE A 688 14.81 -0.98 -13.79
C PHE A 688 13.33 -0.61 -14.05
N ASP A 689 12.74 -1.08 -15.14
CA ASP A 689 11.31 -0.93 -15.43
C ASP A 689 10.41 -1.64 -14.39
N GLU A 690 10.85 -2.77 -13.83
CA GLU A 690 10.15 -3.43 -12.71
C GLU A 690 10.27 -2.60 -11.41
N SER A 691 11.45 -2.03 -11.15
CA SER A 691 11.67 -1.15 -10.00
C SER A 691 10.76 0.09 -10.06
N LEU A 692 10.62 0.71 -11.24
CA LEU A 692 9.70 1.81 -11.48
C LEU A 692 8.23 1.40 -11.22
N GLN A 693 7.84 0.19 -11.63
CA GLN A 693 6.50 -0.32 -11.33
C GLN A 693 6.26 -0.54 -9.85
N GLN A 694 7.29 -0.90 -9.09
CA GLN A 694 7.20 -1.08 -7.63
C GLN A 694 6.99 0.24 -6.89
N LEU A 695 7.48 1.38 -7.41
CA LEU A 695 7.22 2.70 -6.83
C LEU A 695 5.71 3.02 -6.78
N TYR A 696 4.97 2.56 -7.79
CA TYR A 696 3.52 2.79 -7.93
C TYR A 696 2.67 1.59 -7.48
N THR A 697 3.21 0.74 -6.60
CA THR A 697 2.50 -0.46 -6.10
C THR A 697 1.22 -0.09 -5.37
N GLN A 698 1.22 1.00 -4.60
CA GLN A 698 0.06 1.48 -3.85
C GLN A 698 -1.08 1.90 -4.76
N GLU A 699 -0.79 2.66 -5.84
CA GLU A 699 -1.78 3.09 -6.83
C GLU A 699 -2.33 1.89 -7.60
N ARG A 700 -1.48 0.93 -7.95
CA ARG A 700 -1.89 -0.33 -8.58
C ARG A 700 -2.80 -1.14 -7.66
N GLN A 701 -2.47 -1.27 -6.38
CA GLN A 701 -3.32 -1.93 -5.39
C GLN A 701 -4.67 -1.21 -5.27
N THR A 702 -4.69 0.13 -5.20
CA THR A 702 -5.91 0.94 -5.18
C THR A 702 -6.76 0.69 -6.42
N SER A 703 -6.16 0.69 -7.62
CA SER A 703 -6.85 0.39 -8.88
C SER A 703 -7.48 -1.00 -8.88
N GLN A 704 -6.78 -2.00 -8.37
CA GLN A 704 -7.26 -3.37 -8.35
C GLN A 704 -8.42 -3.55 -7.37
N VAL A 705 -8.34 -2.92 -6.18
CA VAL A 705 -9.47 -2.90 -5.23
C VAL A 705 -10.70 -2.24 -5.85
N LEU A 706 -10.52 -1.11 -6.54
CA LEU A 706 -11.62 -0.46 -7.25
C LEU A 706 -12.20 -1.33 -8.36
N ASN A 707 -11.35 -2.06 -9.12
CA ASN A 707 -11.79 -3.01 -10.14
C ASN A 707 -12.65 -4.14 -9.54
N ILE A 708 -12.22 -4.72 -8.41
CA ILE A 708 -12.97 -5.77 -7.69
C ILE A 708 -14.29 -5.20 -7.17
N ALA A 709 -14.25 -4.04 -6.51
CA ALA A 709 -15.44 -3.37 -6.00
C ALA A 709 -16.44 -3.04 -7.11
N MET A 710 -15.95 -2.53 -8.24
CA MET A 710 -16.75 -2.28 -9.46
C MET A 710 -17.40 -3.57 -9.96
N GLY A 711 -16.63 -4.65 -10.09
CA GLY A 711 -17.14 -5.95 -10.53
C GLY A 711 -18.25 -6.49 -9.63
N ILE A 712 -18.06 -6.44 -8.31
CA ILE A 712 -19.06 -6.86 -7.32
C ILE A 712 -20.29 -5.96 -7.37
N ALA A 713 -20.12 -4.64 -7.41
CA ALA A 713 -21.24 -3.69 -7.48
C ALA A 713 -22.09 -3.90 -8.75
N ILE A 714 -21.44 -4.07 -9.91
CA ILE A 714 -22.11 -4.39 -11.18
C ILE A 714 -22.85 -5.72 -11.07
N PHE A 715 -22.21 -6.78 -10.56
CA PHE A 715 -22.80 -8.09 -10.42
C PHE A 715 -24.05 -8.08 -9.54
N ILE A 716 -24.01 -7.44 -8.37
CA ILE A 716 -25.16 -7.30 -7.47
C ILE A 716 -26.25 -6.46 -8.14
N SER A 717 -25.89 -5.41 -8.87
CA SER A 717 -26.84 -4.55 -9.60
C SER A 717 -27.55 -5.33 -10.72
N CYS A 718 -26.81 -6.14 -11.47
CA CYS A 718 -27.37 -7.02 -12.50
C CYS A 718 -28.33 -8.06 -11.90
N MET A 719 -27.96 -8.69 -10.77
CA MET A 719 -28.84 -9.63 -10.06
C MET A 719 -30.15 -8.97 -9.63
N GLY A 720 -30.09 -7.72 -9.15
CA GLY A 720 -31.26 -6.94 -8.79
C GLY A 720 -32.17 -6.63 -9.96
N LEU A 721 -31.59 -6.12 -11.06
CA LEU A 721 -32.33 -5.86 -12.30
C LEU A 721 -32.92 -7.14 -12.88
N PHE A 722 -32.16 -8.24 -12.90
CA PHE A 722 -32.64 -9.54 -13.39
C PHE A 722 -33.88 -10.00 -12.62
N GLY A 723 -33.82 -9.93 -11.27
CA GLY A 723 -34.94 -10.32 -10.42
C GLY A 723 -36.17 -9.41 -10.61
N LEU A 724 -35.97 -8.10 -10.72
CA LEU A 724 -37.03 -7.12 -10.98
C LEU A 724 -37.62 -7.26 -12.38
N ALA A 725 -36.79 -7.49 -13.40
CA ALA A 725 -37.25 -7.71 -14.78
C ALA A 725 -38.08 -9.01 -14.87
N ALA A 726 -37.63 -10.10 -14.23
CA ALA A 726 -38.38 -11.35 -14.15
C ALA A 726 -39.74 -11.15 -13.46
N PHE A 727 -39.77 -10.41 -12.36
CA PHE A 727 -41.02 -10.09 -11.65
C PHE A 727 -41.96 -9.24 -12.52
N THR A 728 -41.45 -8.17 -13.14
CA THR A 728 -42.25 -7.27 -14.02
C THR A 728 -42.77 -8.01 -15.25
N ALA A 729 -41.98 -8.87 -15.86
CA ALA A 729 -42.39 -9.70 -16.98
C ALA A 729 -43.53 -10.65 -16.58
N ASN A 730 -43.41 -11.32 -15.42
CA ASN A 730 -44.46 -12.20 -14.89
C ASN A 730 -45.75 -11.41 -14.55
N GLN A 731 -45.67 -10.21 -14.04
CA GLN A 731 -46.82 -9.37 -13.74
C GLN A 731 -47.55 -8.90 -15.02
N ARG A 732 -46.81 -8.65 -16.10
CA ARG A 732 -47.34 -8.17 -17.39
C ARG A 732 -47.54 -9.29 -18.41
N THR A 733 -47.52 -10.57 -17.99
CA THR A 733 -47.60 -11.73 -18.90
C THR A 733 -48.84 -11.66 -19.79
N ARG A 734 -50.02 -11.28 -19.26
CA ARG A 734 -51.26 -11.11 -20.01
C ARG A 734 -51.18 -9.99 -21.02
N GLU A 735 -50.63 -8.83 -20.68
CA GLU A 735 -50.40 -7.69 -21.57
C GLU A 735 -49.44 -8.07 -22.71
N ILE A 736 -48.35 -8.78 -22.38
CA ILE A 736 -47.35 -9.26 -23.33
C ILE A 736 -48.01 -10.28 -24.30
N GLY A 737 -48.83 -11.21 -23.76
CA GLY A 737 -49.58 -12.19 -24.57
C GLY A 737 -50.54 -11.54 -25.54
N ILE A 738 -51.34 -10.55 -25.11
CA ILE A 738 -52.27 -9.82 -25.97
C ILE A 738 -51.51 -9.08 -27.10
N ARG A 739 -50.43 -8.35 -26.76
CA ARG A 739 -49.62 -7.62 -27.75
C ARG A 739 -48.97 -8.57 -28.77
N LYS A 740 -48.49 -9.74 -28.29
CA LYS A 740 -47.91 -10.76 -29.17
C LYS A 740 -48.92 -11.32 -30.15
N VAL A 741 -50.19 -11.58 -29.72
CA VAL A 741 -51.26 -12.00 -30.59
C VAL A 741 -51.65 -10.93 -31.62
N LEU A 742 -51.50 -9.64 -31.23
CA LEU A 742 -51.70 -8.46 -32.10
C LEU A 742 -50.48 -8.18 -33.01
N GLY A 743 -49.43 -9.02 -33.03
CA GLY A 743 -48.32 -8.92 -33.97
C GLY A 743 -47.14 -8.12 -33.47
N ALA A 744 -47.04 -7.81 -32.16
CA ALA A 744 -45.86 -7.07 -31.63
C ALA A 744 -44.60 -7.91 -31.72
N ASP A 745 -43.54 -7.33 -32.28
CA ASP A 745 -42.20 -7.93 -32.37
C ASP A 745 -41.49 -7.99 -30.99
N VAL A 746 -40.59 -8.96 -30.87
CA VAL A 746 -39.77 -9.15 -29.64
C VAL A 746 -39.00 -7.87 -29.26
N ALA A 747 -38.48 -7.14 -30.23
CA ALA A 747 -37.75 -5.88 -30.03
C ALA A 747 -38.64 -4.78 -29.37
N GLN A 748 -39.92 -4.68 -29.80
CA GLN A 748 -40.88 -3.74 -29.22
C GLN A 748 -41.21 -4.11 -27.75
N LEU A 749 -41.31 -5.37 -27.42
CA LEU A 749 -41.58 -5.86 -26.06
C LEU A 749 -40.35 -5.63 -25.14
N VAL A 750 -39.13 -5.85 -25.67
CA VAL A 750 -37.89 -5.55 -24.97
C VAL A 750 -37.77 -4.03 -24.71
N SER A 751 -38.03 -3.21 -25.72
CA SER A 751 -37.98 -1.73 -25.59
C SER A 751 -38.96 -1.22 -24.52
N LEU A 752 -40.19 -1.75 -24.51
CA LEU A 752 -41.22 -1.38 -23.53
C LEU A 752 -40.79 -1.70 -22.09
N LEU A 753 -40.20 -2.87 -21.87
CA LEU A 753 -39.76 -3.31 -20.54
C LEU A 753 -38.47 -2.58 -20.10
N SER A 754 -37.59 -2.20 -21.04
CA SER A 754 -36.29 -1.61 -20.74
C SER A 754 -36.35 -0.10 -20.52
N ARG A 755 -37.33 0.61 -21.13
CA ARG A 755 -37.41 2.09 -21.16
C ARG A 755 -37.36 2.70 -19.76
N GLU A 756 -38.09 2.17 -18.81
CA GLU A 756 -38.14 2.69 -17.44
C GLU A 756 -36.78 2.56 -16.75
N PHE A 757 -36.10 1.43 -16.89
CA PHE A 757 -34.80 1.17 -16.26
C PHE A 757 -33.68 2.01 -16.90
N ILE A 758 -33.69 2.19 -18.24
CA ILE A 758 -32.72 3.04 -18.94
C ILE A 758 -32.82 4.49 -18.45
N LEU A 759 -34.03 5.02 -18.25
CA LEU A 759 -34.24 6.35 -17.71
C LEU A 759 -33.66 6.49 -16.27
N LEU A 760 -33.84 5.46 -15.43
CA LEU A 760 -33.29 5.46 -14.05
C LEU A 760 -31.76 5.38 -14.06
N VAL A 761 -31.15 4.58 -14.94
CA VAL A 761 -29.69 4.49 -15.11
C VAL A 761 -29.14 5.81 -15.66
N GLY A 762 -29.84 6.43 -16.64
CA GLY A 762 -29.48 7.75 -17.16
C GLY A 762 -29.51 8.83 -16.07
N LEU A 763 -30.57 8.84 -15.23
CA LEU A 763 -30.64 9.75 -14.08
C LEU A 763 -29.50 9.50 -13.07
N SER A 764 -29.16 8.21 -12.83
CA SER A 764 -28.02 7.83 -11.98
C SER A 764 -26.69 8.39 -12.52
N ALA A 765 -26.50 8.37 -13.86
CA ALA A 765 -25.29 8.90 -14.49
C ALA A 765 -25.18 10.43 -14.32
N ILE A 766 -26.32 11.16 -14.40
CA ILE A 766 -26.36 12.61 -14.17
C ILE A 766 -25.98 12.93 -12.71
N ILE A 767 -26.42 12.12 -11.73
CA ILE A 767 -26.13 12.34 -10.31
C ILE A 767 -24.69 11.89 -9.99
N ALA A 768 -24.23 10.77 -10.54
CA ALA A 768 -22.91 10.22 -10.27
C ALA A 768 -21.78 11.10 -10.82
N SER A 769 -21.99 11.73 -11.98
CA SER A 769 -20.95 12.50 -12.67
C SER A 769 -20.38 13.66 -11.84
N PRO A 770 -21.16 14.56 -11.24
CA PRO A 770 -20.60 15.65 -10.42
C PRO A 770 -19.94 15.13 -9.13
N VAL A 771 -20.50 14.09 -8.49
CA VAL A 771 -19.94 13.49 -7.27
C VAL A 771 -18.59 12.83 -7.57
N ALA A 772 -18.52 12.02 -8.64
CA ALA A 772 -17.29 11.42 -9.09
C ALA A 772 -16.25 12.48 -9.48
N GLY A 773 -16.68 13.50 -10.24
CA GLY A 773 -15.82 14.59 -10.66
C GLY A 773 -15.18 15.33 -9.48
N TRP A 774 -15.95 15.63 -8.44
CA TRP A 774 -15.44 16.25 -7.22
C TRP A 774 -14.46 15.34 -6.46
N ALA A 775 -14.80 14.08 -6.26
CA ALA A 775 -13.97 13.14 -5.53
C ALA A 775 -12.63 12.88 -6.25
N ILE A 776 -12.68 12.67 -7.57
CA ILE A 776 -11.51 12.45 -8.41
C ILE A 776 -10.64 13.71 -8.48
N HIS A 777 -11.25 14.89 -8.62
CA HIS A 777 -10.51 16.15 -8.63
C HIS A 777 -9.70 16.32 -7.35
N ARG A 778 -10.30 16.01 -6.18
CA ARG A 778 -9.62 16.07 -4.90
C ARG A 778 -8.49 15.04 -4.79
N TRP A 779 -8.72 13.81 -5.23
CA TRP A 779 -7.69 12.77 -5.25
C TRP A 779 -6.52 13.11 -6.18
N LEU A 780 -6.79 13.68 -7.36
CA LEU A 780 -5.74 14.11 -8.28
C LEU A 780 -4.90 15.27 -7.74
N GLN A 781 -5.37 16.03 -6.76
CA GLN A 781 -4.58 17.10 -6.12
C GLN A 781 -3.38 16.58 -5.34
N ASP A 782 -3.37 15.32 -4.94
CA ASP A 782 -2.25 14.68 -4.24
C ASP A 782 -1.06 14.41 -5.18
N PHE A 783 -1.25 14.59 -6.51
CA PHE A 783 -0.20 14.41 -7.51
C PHE A 783 0.27 15.77 -8.05
N ALA A 784 1.60 16.00 -8.02
CA ALA A 784 2.19 17.16 -8.69
C ALA A 784 2.02 17.04 -10.22
N TYR A 785 2.19 15.83 -10.77
CA TYR A 785 2.02 15.52 -12.18
C TYR A 785 0.78 14.64 -12.38
N ARG A 786 -0.27 15.24 -12.94
CA ARG A 786 -1.58 14.62 -13.05
C ARG A 786 -2.16 14.69 -14.45
N THR A 787 -2.92 13.65 -14.81
CA THR A 787 -3.67 13.62 -16.07
C THR A 787 -4.87 14.57 -16.02
N SER A 788 -5.27 15.12 -17.16
CA SER A 788 -6.53 15.85 -17.29
C SER A 788 -7.73 14.89 -17.11
N MET A 789 -8.83 15.41 -16.58
CA MET A 789 -10.09 14.69 -16.42
C MET A 789 -10.98 14.91 -17.68
N PRO A 790 -11.00 14.00 -18.66
CA PRO A 790 -11.74 14.18 -19.88
C PRO A 790 -13.23 13.87 -19.67
N TRP A 791 -14.09 14.70 -20.21
CA TRP A 791 -15.54 14.56 -20.12
C TRP A 791 -16.09 13.25 -20.67
N TRP A 792 -15.43 12.65 -21.69
CA TRP A 792 -15.87 11.40 -22.32
C TRP A 792 -15.89 10.20 -21.36
N ILE A 793 -15.11 10.20 -20.29
CA ILE A 793 -15.11 9.11 -19.28
C ILE A 793 -16.48 8.99 -18.62
N PHE A 794 -17.12 10.11 -18.30
CA PHE A 794 -18.45 10.14 -17.70
C PHE A 794 -19.50 9.58 -18.66
N VAL A 795 -19.39 9.94 -19.95
CA VAL A 795 -20.27 9.42 -21.00
C VAL A 795 -20.03 7.93 -21.22
N ALA A 796 -18.79 7.50 -21.31
CA ALA A 796 -18.41 6.11 -21.49
C ALA A 796 -18.92 5.22 -20.34
N ALA A 797 -18.78 5.68 -19.10
CA ALA A 797 -19.29 4.99 -17.91
C ALA A 797 -20.83 4.87 -17.96
N GLY A 798 -21.52 5.94 -18.33
CA GLY A 798 -22.98 5.94 -18.51
C GLY A 798 -23.45 4.96 -19.59
N VAL A 799 -22.80 5.00 -20.76
CA VAL A 799 -23.09 4.09 -21.88
C VAL A 799 -22.83 2.63 -21.45
N PHE A 800 -21.69 2.36 -20.78
CA PHE A 800 -21.35 1.03 -20.29
C PHE A 800 -22.41 0.49 -19.31
N ALA A 801 -22.85 1.31 -18.36
CA ALA A 801 -23.91 0.93 -17.41
C ALA A 801 -25.25 0.66 -18.12
N ILE A 802 -25.62 1.47 -19.13
CA ILE A 802 -26.84 1.27 -19.92
C ILE A 802 -26.76 -0.03 -20.73
N VAL A 803 -25.62 -0.33 -21.35
CA VAL A 803 -25.41 -1.58 -22.11
C VAL A 803 -25.57 -2.81 -21.20
N ILE A 804 -24.94 -2.78 -20.02
CA ILE A 804 -25.06 -3.88 -19.04
C ILE A 804 -26.52 -4.05 -18.58
N ALA A 805 -27.21 -2.93 -18.26
CA ALA A 805 -28.60 -2.97 -17.87
C ALA A 805 -29.50 -3.56 -19.00
N LEU A 806 -29.28 -3.13 -20.24
CA LEU A 806 -29.99 -3.65 -21.41
C LEU A 806 -29.76 -5.14 -21.61
N LEU A 807 -28.52 -5.61 -21.55
CA LEU A 807 -28.18 -7.03 -21.68
C LEU A 807 -28.90 -7.87 -20.61
N THR A 808 -28.88 -7.40 -19.36
CA THR A 808 -29.51 -8.07 -18.22
C THR A 808 -31.05 -8.18 -18.40
N ILE A 809 -31.69 -7.09 -18.80
CA ILE A 809 -33.15 -7.03 -18.95
C ILE A 809 -33.60 -7.77 -20.21
N SER A 810 -32.85 -7.64 -21.32
CA SER A 810 -33.15 -8.27 -22.60
C SER A 810 -33.23 -9.80 -22.49
N PHE A 811 -32.36 -10.41 -21.71
CA PHE A 811 -32.37 -11.85 -21.46
C PHE A 811 -33.71 -12.31 -20.91
N GLN A 812 -34.24 -11.59 -19.88
CA GLN A 812 -35.56 -11.92 -19.30
C GLN A 812 -36.74 -11.55 -20.21
N ALA A 813 -36.65 -10.41 -20.88
CA ALA A 813 -37.69 -9.95 -21.81
C ALA A 813 -37.85 -10.89 -23.01
N ILE A 814 -36.75 -11.38 -23.56
CA ILE A 814 -36.77 -12.38 -24.68
C ILE A 814 -37.35 -13.69 -24.19
N ARG A 815 -36.98 -14.15 -22.97
CA ARG A 815 -37.54 -15.37 -22.37
C ARG A 815 -39.06 -15.25 -22.21
N ALA A 816 -39.55 -14.11 -21.70
CA ALA A 816 -40.98 -13.84 -21.54
C ALA A 816 -41.70 -13.73 -22.91
N ALA A 817 -41.09 -13.07 -23.89
CA ALA A 817 -41.63 -12.93 -25.24
C ALA A 817 -41.71 -14.27 -26.03
N LYS A 818 -40.79 -15.22 -25.74
CA LYS A 818 -40.79 -16.56 -26.36
C LYS A 818 -41.79 -17.50 -25.70
N ALA A 819 -42.40 -17.19 -24.54
CA ALA A 819 -43.40 -18.02 -23.88
C ALA A 819 -44.65 -18.17 -24.76
N ASN A 820 -45.33 -19.32 -24.63
CA ASN A 820 -46.53 -19.64 -25.42
C ASN A 820 -47.69 -18.70 -25.06
N PRO A 821 -48.23 -17.90 -26.00
CA PRO A 821 -49.30 -16.95 -25.71
C PRO A 821 -50.62 -17.66 -25.22
N VAL A 822 -50.87 -18.90 -25.65
CA VAL A 822 -52.04 -19.67 -25.22
C VAL A 822 -51.98 -20.00 -23.71
N GLU A 823 -50.80 -20.37 -23.21
CA GLU A 823 -50.65 -20.64 -21.78
C GLU A 823 -50.72 -19.33 -20.97
N SER A 824 -50.24 -18.21 -21.55
CA SER A 824 -50.27 -16.89 -20.91
C SER A 824 -51.69 -16.30 -20.74
N LEU A 825 -52.62 -16.72 -21.57
CA LEU A 825 -54.04 -16.30 -21.53
C LEU A 825 -54.95 -17.27 -20.73
N ARG A 826 -54.48 -18.51 -20.48
CA ARG A 826 -55.23 -19.59 -19.81
C ARG A 826 -55.03 -19.62 -18.27
N VAL A 827 -54.19 -18.75 -17.73
CA VAL A 827 -53.99 -18.69 -16.28
C VAL A 827 -55.14 -17.88 -15.64
N GLU A 828 -56.13 -18.58 -15.11
CA GLU A 828 -57.11 -18.08 -14.14
C GLU A 828 -56.53 -17.89 -12.74
#